data_efcf6fee3afb030464d21d1aa7290647
#
_entry.id   efcf6fee3afb030464d21d1aa7290647
#
_cell.length_a   1.000
_cell.length_b   1.000
_cell.length_c   1.000
_cell.angle_alpha   90.00
_cell.angle_beta   90.00
_cell.angle_gamma   90.00
#
_symmetry.space_group_name_H-M   'P 1'
#
loop_
_entity.id
_entity.type
_entity.pdbx_description
1 polymer ?
#
loop_
_entity_poly.entity_id
_entity_poly.type
_entity_poly.pdbx_seq_one_letter_code
_entity_poly.pdbx_strand_id
1 'polypeptide(L)'
;MAFVHLHVHSEFSLLDGACRIGRLAARAKELGQTALAITDHGVMYGVIDFYRAAKAEGIKPIIGCEVYVAPRTIADRVHGVDNDARHLVLLCENETGYRNLSYLVSMGFLQGFYGKPRVDLALLRQHSEGLIALSACLAGEIPRRLRAGDYDGAKAYALELSGIFGPEHFYLELQDHGIPEQREVNRGLLRIAQETGLPLVATNDAHYLTREDSELQDVLLCIQTGKTLDDPNRMRFETQEFYLKSEDEMRALFPALPEALENTQRIADRCKVEFEFNHYHLPAFTPPDGSDSLTYFRRMCDEGFRERYPDAPAGYRERLEYEMSVVEKMGYVDYYLIVADFIRWAKEQGIPVGPGRGSGAGSIAAYCMHITEMDPMQYHLIFERFLNPERVSMPDFDTDFCQLRRGEVIDYVMGKYGKDHVAQIVTFGTMAARAAIRDVGRVMNLTYAETDAVAKQIPATPHMTLDEALRISPQLRTMVESDERIKKLVDTARGLEGMPRNTSTHAAGVVITANPVSDYVPLARNDETIVTQFTMTTIEELGLLKMDFLGLRNLTILDDAARAIRRREPDFDLKRLPDGDAATFAMLGDGKTAGVFQLESAGITGVCVNMKPQSIEDLTAIVALYRPGPWTPSRALLRTNPTRSASPISARSLSRSSP
;
A
#
# COMPACT_ATOMS: atom_id res chain seq x y z
N MET A 1 36.91 4.14 -11.89
CA MET A 1 36.00 3.79 -10.81
C MET A 1 34.62 4.34 -11.16
N ALA A 2 33.57 3.60 -10.93
CA ALA A 2 32.22 4.00 -11.34
C ALA A 2 31.65 5.04 -10.35
N PHE A 3 30.82 5.97 -10.85
CA PHE A 3 30.02 6.89 -10.06
C PHE A 3 28.66 6.26 -9.77
N VAL A 4 28.11 6.49 -8.56
CA VAL A 4 26.82 6.01 -8.13
C VAL A 4 25.98 7.17 -7.59
N HIS A 5 24.74 7.31 -8.08
CA HIS A 5 23.79 8.26 -7.49
C HIS A 5 23.31 7.77 -6.12
N LEU A 6 23.60 8.56 -5.07
CA LEU A 6 23.25 8.26 -3.68
C LEU A 6 22.13 9.12 -3.10
N HIS A 7 21.69 10.16 -3.82
CA HIS A 7 20.61 11.06 -3.44
C HIS A 7 19.62 11.17 -4.62
N VAL A 8 18.50 10.46 -4.53
CA VAL A 8 17.55 10.27 -5.63
C VAL A 8 16.13 10.19 -5.10
N HIS A 9 15.25 10.97 -5.69
CA HIS A 9 13.81 11.04 -5.36
C HIS A 9 12.98 10.36 -6.43
N SER A 10 12.20 9.35 -6.01
CA SER A 10 11.28 8.65 -6.90
C SER A 10 9.90 9.32 -6.93
N GLU A 11 9.00 8.72 -7.71
CA GLU A 11 7.57 9.09 -7.71
C GLU A 11 6.90 8.97 -6.33
N PHE A 12 7.54 8.33 -5.35
CA PHE A 12 7.09 8.24 -3.96
C PHE A 12 7.55 9.39 -3.06
N SER A 13 8.41 10.30 -3.55
CA SER A 13 8.48 11.68 -3.07
C SER A 13 7.25 12.42 -3.62
N LEU A 14 6.07 12.17 -3.03
CA LEU A 14 4.75 12.45 -3.59
C LEU A 14 4.62 13.88 -4.09
N LEU A 15 4.27 14.04 -5.38
CA LEU A 15 4.09 15.32 -6.06
C LEU A 15 5.35 16.20 -6.08
N ASP A 16 6.54 15.60 -5.96
CA ASP A 16 7.84 16.25 -6.05
C ASP A 16 8.76 15.48 -7.00
N GLY A 17 9.06 14.22 -6.71
CA GLY A 17 9.87 13.37 -7.59
C GLY A 17 9.09 12.89 -8.82
N ALA A 18 9.73 12.96 -9.99
CA ALA A 18 9.19 12.47 -11.27
C ALA A 18 9.91 11.19 -11.76
N CYS A 19 10.84 10.62 -10.99
CA CYS A 19 11.53 9.39 -11.33
C CYS A 19 10.63 8.18 -11.10
N ARG A 20 10.02 7.63 -12.16
CA ARG A 20 9.29 6.36 -12.08
C ARG A 20 10.24 5.21 -11.80
N ILE A 21 9.99 4.43 -10.77
CA ILE A 21 10.91 3.39 -10.27
C ILE A 21 11.39 2.43 -11.38
N GLY A 22 10.49 1.89 -12.18
CA GLY A 22 10.89 0.96 -13.26
C GLY A 22 11.78 1.62 -14.31
N ARG A 23 11.50 2.87 -14.68
CA ARG A 23 12.31 3.65 -15.63
C ARG A 23 13.64 4.13 -15.00
N LEU A 24 13.63 4.40 -13.71
CA LEU A 24 14.81 4.84 -12.95
C LEU A 24 15.92 3.76 -12.96
N ALA A 25 15.54 2.50 -12.65
CA ALA A 25 16.48 1.38 -12.70
C ALA A 25 17.01 1.13 -14.13
N ALA A 26 16.14 1.14 -15.13
CA ALA A 26 16.52 0.99 -16.53
C ALA A 26 17.46 2.12 -16.99
N ARG A 27 17.18 3.37 -16.60
CA ARG A 27 18.02 4.52 -16.95
C ARG A 27 19.41 4.45 -16.31
N ALA A 28 19.52 4.02 -15.07
CA ALA A 28 20.80 3.79 -14.41
C ALA A 28 21.64 2.76 -15.19
N LYS A 29 21.01 1.68 -15.65
CA LYS A 29 21.68 0.68 -16.48
C LYS A 29 22.15 1.24 -17.84
N GLU A 30 21.30 2.02 -18.52
CA GLU A 30 21.67 2.70 -19.78
C GLU A 30 22.90 3.61 -19.60
N LEU A 31 23.01 4.29 -18.46
CA LEU A 31 24.14 5.13 -18.08
C LEU A 31 25.37 4.34 -17.62
N GLY A 32 25.31 3.01 -17.62
CA GLY A 32 26.41 2.14 -17.21
C GLY A 32 26.69 2.13 -15.70
N GLN A 33 25.74 2.58 -14.87
CA GLN A 33 25.86 2.55 -13.42
C GLN A 33 25.70 1.12 -12.89
N THR A 34 26.45 0.78 -11.85
CA THR A 34 26.42 -0.55 -11.22
C THR A 34 25.51 -0.64 -9.99
N ALA A 35 25.20 0.50 -9.41
CA ALA A 35 24.36 0.66 -8.24
C ALA A 35 23.57 1.96 -8.32
N LEU A 36 22.50 2.08 -7.52
CA LEU A 36 21.67 3.26 -7.44
C LEU A 36 20.99 3.31 -6.07
N ALA A 37 20.82 4.49 -5.50
CA ALA A 37 20.07 4.67 -4.26
C ALA A 37 18.64 5.17 -4.53
N ILE A 38 17.76 4.92 -3.56
CA ILE A 38 16.49 5.60 -3.38
C ILE A 38 16.51 6.33 -2.03
N THR A 39 16.14 7.61 -2.02
CA THR A 39 16.19 8.47 -0.82
C THR A 39 15.00 9.44 -0.77
N ASP A 40 13.78 8.90 -0.90
CA ASP A 40 12.56 9.70 -0.92
C ASP A 40 12.38 10.55 0.34
N HIS A 41 11.67 11.67 0.23
CA HIS A 41 11.44 12.65 1.29
C HIS A 41 10.66 12.09 2.48
N GLY A 42 11.34 11.74 3.56
CA GLY A 42 10.75 11.32 4.85
C GLY A 42 9.95 10.03 4.80
N VAL A 43 10.05 9.26 3.72
CA VAL A 43 9.25 8.02 3.51
C VAL A 43 10.09 6.91 2.87
N MET A 44 9.62 5.68 3.01
CA MET A 44 10.20 4.48 2.39
C MET A 44 9.20 3.75 1.48
N TYR A 45 8.15 4.42 1.01
CA TYR A 45 7.05 3.83 0.24
C TYR A 45 7.50 2.99 -0.96
N GLY A 46 8.47 3.49 -1.73
CA GLY A 46 8.96 2.89 -2.96
C GLY A 46 10.09 1.87 -2.80
N VAL A 47 10.56 1.62 -1.58
CA VAL A 47 11.80 0.85 -1.32
C VAL A 47 11.75 -0.56 -1.90
N ILE A 48 10.67 -1.29 -1.70
CA ILE A 48 10.56 -2.69 -2.17
C ILE A 48 10.39 -2.75 -3.69
N ASP A 49 9.58 -1.86 -4.27
CA ASP A 49 9.40 -1.77 -5.72
C ASP A 49 10.73 -1.39 -6.40
N PHE A 50 11.46 -0.45 -5.82
CA PHE A 50 12.80 -0.08 -6.28
C PHE A 50 13.80 -1.23 -6.17
N TYR A 51 13.82 -1.94 -5.04
CA TYR A 51 14.68 -3.10 -4.84
C TYR A 51 14.47 -4.14 -5.94
N ARG A 52 13.21 -4.48 -6.25
CA ARG A 52 12.87 -5.43 -7.32
C ARG A 52 13.27 -4.92 -8.70
N ALA A 53 12.93 -3.67 -9.01
CA ALA A 53 13.24 -3.09 -10.31
C ALA A 53 14.78 -3.02 -10.54
N ALA A 54 15.54 -2.62 -9.54
CA ALA A 54 17.00 -2.57 -9.63
C ALA A 54 17.60 -3.96 -9.80
N LYS A 55 17.17 -4.96 -9.01
CA LYS A 55 17.63 -6.35 -9.15
C LYS A 55 17.29 -6.94 -10.52
N ALA A 56 16.09 -6.65 -11.06
CA ALA A 56 15.67 -7.12 -12.39
C ALA A 56 16.56 -6.55 -13.51
N GLU A 57 17.05 -5.32 -13.37
CA GLU A 57 17.97 -4.68 -14.31
C GLU A 57 19.44 -5.03 -14.06
N GLY A 58 19.76 -5.77 -12.98
CA GLY A 58 21.13 -6.09 -12.59
C GLY A 58 21.87 -4.94 -11.93
N ILE A 59 21.14 -3.94 -11.43
CA ILE A 59 21.64 -2.79 -10.67
C ILE A 59 21.59 -3.14 -9.17
N LYS A 60 22.64 -2.83 -8.42
CA LYS A 60 22.66 -3.00 -6.97
C LYS A 60 21.78 -1.93 -6.30
N PRO A 61 20.69 -2.29 -5.61
CA PRO A 61 19.87 -1.31 -4.89
C PRO A 61 20.56 -0.86 -3.60
N ILE A 62 20.53 0.45 -3.35
CA ILE A 62 20.93 1.06 -2.10
C ILE A 62 19.68 1.67 -1.47
N ILE A 63 19.34 1.19 -0.29
CA ILE A 63 18.14 1.63 0.42
C ILE A 63 18.46 2.81 1.31
N GLY A 64 17.66 3.86 1.24
CA GLY A 64 17.82 5.06 2.03
C GLY A 64 16.55 5.88 2.13
N CYS A 65 16.66 7.01 2.79
CA CYS A 65 15.60 8.02 2.94
C CYS A 65 16.26 9.38 3.24
N GLU A 66 15.76 10.44 2.63
CA GLU A 66 16.07 11.79 3.06
C GLU A 66 15.13 12.17 4.22
N VAL A 67 15.60 12.01 5.46
CA VAL A 67 14.79 12.29 6.65
C VAL A 67 14.75 13.78 6.97
N TYR A 68 13.68 14.20 7.61
CA TYR A 68 13.53 15.56 8.14
C TYR A 68 14.01 15.63 9.59
N VAL A 69 15.05 16.40 9.86
CA VAL A 69 15.56 16.61 11.22
C VAL A 69 14.91 17.84 11.84
N ALA A 70 14.33 17.69 13.01
CA ALA A 70 13.73 18.80 13.77
C ALA A 70 14.82 19.81 14.18
N PRO A 71 14.55 21.11 14.14
CA PRO A 71 15.50 22.15 14.63
C PRO A 71 15.88 22.00 16.10
N ARG A 72 14.98 21.42 16.92
CA ARG A 72 15.18 21.14 18.34
C ARG A 72 14.86 19.68 18.62
N THR A 73 13.75 19.40 19.30
CA THR A 73 13.29 18.02 19.54
C THR A 73 12.02 17.71 18.75
N ILE A 74 11.73 16.42 18.57
CA ILE A 74 10.48 16.00 17.90
C ILE A 74 9.22 16.40 18.67
N ALA A 75 9.34 16.68 19.98
CA ALA A 75 8.24 17.12 20.84
C ALA A 75 7.91 18.62 20.69
N ASP A 76 8.87 19.41 20.23
CA ASP A 76 8.71 20.86 20.06
C ASP A 76 7.84 21.18 18.84
N ARG A 77 6.88 22.11 18.98
CA ARG A 77 5.89 22.46 17.96
C ARG A 77 5.58 23.95 17.92
N VAL A 78 6.60 24.79 17.85
CA VAL A 78 6.46 26.24 17.72
C VAL A 78 6.43 26.62 16.27
N HIS A 79 5.34 27.23 15.81
CA HIS A 79 5.20 27.69 14.41
C HIS A 79 6.26 28.72 14.05
N GLY A 80 6.84 28.61 12.87
CA GLY A 80 7.94 29.47 12.40
C GLY A 80 9.32 29.05 12.91
N VAL A 81 9.40 28.09 13.83
CA VAL A 81 10.67 27.53 14.36
C VAL A 81 10.75 26.04 14.06
N ASP A 82 9.82 25.24 14.59
CA ASP A 82 9.94 23.79 14.55
C ASP A 82 9.31 23.17 13.30
N ASN A 83 8.53 23.92 12.51
CA ASN A 83 8.04 23.47 11.23
C ASN A 83 9.06 23.61 10.08
N ASP A 84 10.23 24.24 10.34
CA ASP A 84 11.31 24.40 9.37
C ASP A 84 12.34 23.27 9.54
N ALA A 85 11.94 22.05 9.19
CA ALA A 85 12.77 20.86 9.31
C ALA A 85 13.98 20.88 8.35
N ARG A 86 15.06 20.19 8.73
CA ARG A 86 16.33 20.07 8.00
C ARG A 86 16.44 18.73 7.32
N HIS A 87 17.01 18.71 6.14
CA HIS A 87 17.24 17.48 5.40
C HIS A 87 18.53 16.77 5.86
N LEU A 88 18.49 15.45 5.92
CA LEU A 88 19.63 14.57 6.14
C LEU A 88 19.41 13.28 5.35
N VAL A 89 20.33 12.90 4.48
CA VAL A 89 20.24 11.64 3.74
C VAL A 89 20.81 10.51 4.59
N LEU A 90 20.04 9.44 4.74
CA LEU A 90 20.44 8.22 5.43
C LEU A 90 20.41 7.05 4.46
N LEU A 91 21.49 6.27 4.39
CA LEU A 91 21.64 5.08 3.57
C LEU A 91 21.86 3.87 4.48
N CYS A 92 21.22 2.75 4.17
CA CYS A 92 21.37 1.51 4.92
C CYS A 92 22.61 0.75 4.47
N GLU A 93 23.59 0.58 5.35
CA GLU A 93 24.77 -0.23 5.10
C GLU A 93 24.46 -1.73 5.15
N ASN A 94 23.56 -2.13 6.04
CA ASN A 94 23.17 -3.52 6.29
C ASN A 94 21.74 -3.61 6.84
N GLU A 95 21.29 -4.81 7.22
CA GLU A 95 19.95 -5.04 7.77
C GLU A 95 19.68 -4.30 9.09
N THR A 96 20.69 -4.14 9.96
CA THR A 96 20.57 -3.33 11.18
C THR A 96 20.26 -1.89 10.83
N GLY A 97 20.96 -1.33 9.83
CA GLY A 97 20.68 0.00 9.30
C GLY A 97 19.28 0.11 8.71
N TYR A 98 18.80 -0.91 7.98
CA TYR A 98 17.42 -0.93 7.46
C TYR A 98 16.38 -0.89 8.59
N ARG A 99 16.53 -1.71 9.63
CA ARG A 99 15.63 -1.70 10.79
C ARG A 99 15.66 -0.36 11.52
N ASN A 100 16.86 0.21 11.73
CA ASN A 100 17.00 1.52 12.34
C ASN A 100 16.36 2.62 11.50
N LEU A 101 16.54 2.61 10.17
CA LEU A 101 15.91 3.58 9.28
C LEU A 101 14.38 3.43 9.27
N SER A 102 13.87 2.21 9.19
CA SER A 102 12.44 1.90 9.31
C SER A 102 11.85 2.46 10.60
N TYR A 103 12.54 2.25 11.72
CA TYR A 103 12.15 2.79 13.03
C TYR A 103 12.17 4.32 13.05
N LEU A 104 13.25 4.95 12.59
CA LEU A 104 13.39 6.42 12.53
C LEU A 104 12.28 7.06 11.72
N VAL A 105 12.02 6.54 10.51
CA VAL A 105 10.95 7.04 9.63
C VAL A 105 9.58 6.84 10.28
N SER A 106 9.35 5.69 10.93
CA SER A 106 8.11 5.42 11.67
C SER A 106 7.89 6.41 12.82
N MET A 107 8.93 6.64 13.64
CA MET A 107 8.84 7.60 14.76
C MET A 107 8.67 9.03 14.26
N GLY A 108 9.22 9.37 13.11
CA GLY A 108 8.97 10.65 12.44
C GLY A 108 7.49 10.91 12.22
N PHE A 109 6.73 9.90 11.79
CA PHE A 109 5.27 9.99 11.63
C PHE A 109 4.51 9.90 12.94
N LEU A 110 4.85 8.94 13.80
CA LEU A 110 4.06 8.63 14.99
C LEU A 110 4.24 9.64 16.10
N GLN A 111 5.44 10.18 16.28
CA GLN A 111 5.77 11.09 17.39
C GLN A 111 6.22 12.47 16.92
N GLY A 112 6.97 12.52 15.79
CA GLY A 112 7.63 13.73 15.31
C GLY A 112 6.86 14.56 14.30
N PHE A 113 5.65 14.17 13.91
CA PHE A 113 4.92 14.84 12.84
C PHE A 113 4.50 16.27 13.24
N TYR A 114 5.04 17.24 12.50
CA TYR A 114 4.63 18.65 12.57
C TYR A 114 4.86 19.30 11.19
N GLY A 115 3.87 19.22 10.33
CA GLY A 115 3.97 19.58 8.91
C GLY A 115 4.76 18.55 8.08
N LYS A 116 5.82 17.99 8.64
CA LYS A 116 6.65 16.91 8.08
C LYS A 116 6.92 15.85 9.15
N PRO A 117 7.21 14.59 8.76
CA PRO A 117 7.65 13.54 9.70
C PRO A 117 9.10 13.81 10.11
N ARG A 118 9.31 14.26 11.37
CA ARG A 118 10.63 14.72 11.85
C ARG A 118 11.25 13.72 12.80
N VAL A 119 12.55 13.53 12.69
CA VAL A 119 13.41 12.91 13.69
C VAL A 119 14.23 13.99 14.40
N ASP A 120 14.90 13.69 15.52
CA ASP A 120 15.84 14.59 16.17
C ASP A 120 17.19 13.91 16.42
N LEU A 121 18.18 14.70 16.86
CA LEU A 121 19.53 14.18 17.11
C LEU A 121 19.57 13.13 18.23
N ALA A 122 18.63 13.16 19.18
CA ALA A 122 18.54 12.17 20.24
C ALA A 122 18.12 10.81 19.69
N LEU A 123 17.11 10.81 18.80
CA LEU A 123 16.64 9.61 18.13
C LEU A 123 17.72 9.04 17.17
N LEU A 124 18.35 9.91 16.38
CA LEU A 124 19.44 9.54 15.49
C LEU A 124 20.62 8.89 16.26
N ARG A 125 20.98 9.42 17.44
CA ARG A 125 22.06 8.87 18.28
C ARG A 125 21.74 7.46 18.80
N GLN A 126 20.48 7.15 19.02
CA GLN A 126 20.05 5.82 19.49
C GLN A 126 19.94 4.79 18.36
N HIS A 127 19.73 5.24 17.12
CA HIS A 127 19.44 4.40 15.95
C HIS A 127 20.37 4.67 14.75
N SER A 128 21.63 5.00 15.01
CA SER A 128 22.63 5.30 13.98
C SER A 128 23.37 4.05 13.44
N GLU A 129 23.33 2.94 14.17
CA GLU A 129 24.07 1.73 13.80
C GLU A 129 23.64 1.18 12.44
N GLY A 130 24.62 0.88 11.58
CA GLY A 130 24.37 0.38 10.22
C GLY A 130 23.85 1.43 9.24
N LEU A 131 23.91 2.72 9.60
CA LEU A 131 23.51 3.83 8.74
C LEU A 131 24.75 4.65 8.30
N ILE A 132 24.73 5.08 7.05
CA ILE A 132 25.64 6.07 6.49
C ILE A 132 24.84 7.35 6.26
N ALA A 133 25.34 8.50 6.76
CA ALA A 133 24.65 9.79 6.64
C ALA A 133 25.38 10.73 5.68
N LEU A 134 24.63 11.46 4.84
CA LEU A 134 25.12 12.53 3.98
C LEU A 134 24.48 13.85 4.41
N SER A 135 25.23 14.97 4.34
CA SER A 135 24.79 16.28 4.86
C SER A 135 23.64 16.94 4.10
N ALA A 136 23.12 16.29 3.08
CA ALA A 136 22.00 16.66 2.21
C ALA A 136 22.23 17.94 1.37
N CYS A 137 21.14 18.43 0.78
CA CYS A 137 21.09 19.58 -0.14
C CYS A 137 21.13 20.94 0.62
N LEU A 138 20.80 22.04 -0.07
CA LEU A 138 20.71 23.40 0.54
C LEU A 138 19.73 23.47 1.72
N ALA A 139 18.81 22.52 1.86
CA ALA A 139 17.89 22.42 2.98
C ALA A 139 18.48 21.72 4.22
N GLY A 140 19.67 21.12 4.12
CA GLY A 140 20.41 20.55 5.25
C GLY A 140 20.86 21.60 6.27
N GLU A 141 21.07 21.22 7.54
CA GLU A 141 21.46 22.16 8.60
C GLU A 141 22.84 22.78 8.32
N ILE A 142 23.81 21.99 7.89
CA ILE A 142 25.17 22.48 7.59
C ILE A 142 25.16 23.50 6.44
N PRO A 143 24.57 23.22 5.27
CA PRO A 143 24.41 24.20 4.21
C PRO A 143 23.68 25.48 4.63
N ARG A 144 22.62 25.37 5.43
CA ARG A 144 21.87 26.55 5.90
C ARG A 144 22.70 27.44 6.81
N ARG A 145 23.49 26.88 7.74
CA ARG A 145 24.42 27.63 8.59
C ARG A 145 25.49 28.33 7.77
N LEU A 146 26.07 27.66 6.78
CA LEU A 146 27.03 28.25 5.87
C LEU A 146 26.45 29.46 5.11
N ARG A 147 25.23 29.33 4.58
CA ARG A 147 24.53 30.43 3.92
C ARG A 147 24.20 31.59 4.85
N ALA A 148 23.98 31.31 6.12
CA ALA A 148 23.75 32.33 7.15
C ALA A 148 25.07 32.96 7.66
N GLY A 149 26.23 32.54 7.17
CA GLY A 149 27.55 33.02 7.60
C GLY A 149 28.01 32.40 8.93
N ASP A 150 27.30 31.43 9.49
CA ASP A 150 27.64 30.72 10.71
C ASP A 150 28.56 29.51 10.43
N TYR A 151 29.81 29.79 10.06
CA TYR A 151 30.79 28.75 9.75
C TYR A 151 31.12 27.85 10.94
N ASP A 152 31.33 28.45 12.11
CA ASP A 152 31.69 27.70 13.33
C ASP A 152 30.56 26.78 13.79
N GLY A 153 29.32 27.27 13.71
CA GLY A 153 28.13 26.45 13.97
C GLY A 153 27.95 25.33 12.97
N ALA A 154 28.22 25.57 11.67
CA ALA A 154 28.18 24.53 10.62
C ALA A 154 29.22 23.44 10.89
N LYS A 155 30.46 23.82 11.21
CA LYS A 155 31.53 22.90 11.56
C LYS A 155 31.23 22.10 12.83
N ALA A 156 30.73 22.75 13.88
CA ALA A 156 30.35 22.06 15.12
C ALA A 156 29.27 21.02 14.88
N TYR A 157 28.24 21.35 14.06
CA TYR A 157 27.15 20.41 13.73
C TYR A 157 27.66 19.24 12.88
N ALA A 158 28.59 19.48 11.94
CA ALA A 158 29.23 18.42 11.15
C ALA A 158 29.98 17.42 12.05
N LEU A 159 30.71 17.94 13.05
CA LEU A 159 31.43 17.10 14.02
C LEU A 159 30.43 16.35 14.95
N GLU A 160 29.28 16.95 15.31
CA GLU A 160 28.25 16.29 16.07
C GLU A 160 27.65 15.10 15.30
N LEU A 161 27.30 15.28 14.01
CA LEU A 161 26.83 14.20 13.15
C LEU A 161 27.89 13.11 12.98
N SER A 162 29.15 13.48 12.76
CA SER A 162 30.26 12.53 12.73
C SER A 162 30.43 11.77 14.06
N GLY A 163 30.13 12.40 15.18
CA GLY A 163 30.11 11.75 16.49
C GLY A 163 28.94 10.78 16.67
N ILE A 164 27.82 11.01 15.99
CA ILE A 164 26.63 10.14 16.02
C ILE A 164 26.83 8.90 15.15
N PHE A 165 27.24 9.08 13.88
CA PHE A 165 27.34 8.00 12.91
C PHE A 165 28.73 7.34 12.86
N GLY A 166 29.76 8.05 13.32
CA GLY A 166 31.16 7.66 13.16
C GLY A 166 31.80 8.33 11.95
N PRO A 167 33.15 8.56 12.00
CA PRO A 167 33.84 9.36 10.99
C PRO A 167 33.85 8.73 9.58
N GLU A 168 33.71 7.42 9.48
CA GLU A 168 33.62 6.69 8.20
C GLU A 168 32.20 6.51 7.70
N HIS A 169 31.20 6.96 8.47
CA HIS A 169 29.76 6.82 8.17
C HIS A 169 29.05 8.16 8.02
N PHE A 170 29.78 9.28 8.09
CA PHE A 170 29.26 10.60 7.83
C PHE A 170 30.05 11.31 6.74
N TYR A 171 29.37 11.81 5.71
CA TYR A 171 29.97 12.48 4.56
C TYR A 171 29.39 13.88 4.38
N LEU A 172 30.27 14.83 4.07
CA LEU A 172 29.87 16.16 3.61
C LEU A 172 29.49 16.08 2.14
N GLU A 173 28.24 16.41 1.81
CA GLU A 173 27.64 16.26 0.50
C GLU A 173 27.82 17.51 -0.35
N LEU A 174 28.40 17.34 -1.54
CA LEU A 174 28.60 18.38 -2.53
C LEU A 174 27.61 18.23 -3.67
N GLN A 175 26.98 19.34 -4.06
CA GLN A 175 26.06 19.43 -5.20
C GLN A 175 26.38 20.65 -6.04
N ASP A 176 26.22 20.56 -7.36
CA ASP A 176 26.30 21.72 -8.27
C ASP A 176 25.25 21.61 -9.39
N HIS A 177 24.15 22.33 -9.22
CA HIS A 177 23.10 22.48 -10.21
C HIS A 177 23.18 23.84 -10.95
N GLY A 178 24.32 24.52 -10.87
CA GLY A 178 24.48 25.89 -11.40
C GLY A 178 23.92 26.99 -10.50
N ILE A 179 23.46 26.66 -9.29
CA ILE A 179 22.89 27.59 -8.32
C ILE A 179 24.04 28.31 -7.58
N PRO A 180 24.08 29.65 -7.56
CA PRO A 180 25.17 30.40 -6.93
C PRO A 180 25.41 30.06 -5.45
N GLU A 181 24.34 29.84 -4.68
CA GLU A 181 24.39 29.49 -3.25
C GLU A 181 25.10 28.14 -3.01
N GLN A 182 24.94 27.18 -3.92
CA GLN A 182 25.64 25.89 -3.82
C GLN A 182 27.15 26.05 -3.92
N ARG A 183 27.62 26.96 -4.77
CA ARG A 183 29.07 27.24 -4.91
C ARG A 183 29.64 27.87 -3.65
N GLU A 184 28.87 28.71 -2.96
CA GLU A 184 29.27 29.28 -1.68
C GLU A 184 29.32 28.20 -0.59
N VAL A 185 28.26 27.41 -0.50
CA VAL A 185 28.20 26.27 0.45
C VAL A 185 29.32 25.28 0.21
N ASN A 186 29.58 24.89 -1.04
CA ASN A 186 30.66 23.96 -1.38
C ASN A 186 32.05 24.46 -0.90
N ARG A 187 32.32 25.77 -1.00
CA ARG A 187 33.60 26.31 -0.44
C ARG A 187 33.68 26.14 1.08
N GLY A 188 32.55 26.35 1.79
CA GLY A 188 32.47 26.12 3.22
C GLY A 188 32.65 24.66 3.59
N LEU A 189 31.99 23.74 2.86
CA LEU A 189 32.10 22.29 3.06
C LEU A 189 33.55 21.80 2.82
N LEU A 190 34.21 22.26 1.75
CA LEU A 190 35.60 21.94 1.46
C LEU A 190 36.54 22.40 2.57
N ARG A 191 36.31 23.58 3.13
CA ARG A 191 37.08 24.09 4.26
C ARG A 191 36.84 23.25 5.53
N ILE A 192 35.58 22.88 5.83
CA ILE A 192 35.24 21.99 6.96
C ILE A 192 35.95 20.65 6.76
N ALA A 193 35.90 20.05 5.57
CA ALA A 193 36.56 18.79 5.25
C ALA A 193 38.09 18.86 5.49
N GLN A 194 38.74 19.93 5.04
CA GLN A 194 40.18 20.16 5.25
C GLN A 194 40.55 20.31 6.74
N GLU A 195 39.72 21.01 7.51
CA GLU A 195 40.01 21.28 8.94
C GLU A 195 39.65 20.10 9.86
N THR A 196 38.76 19.21 9.45
CA THR A 196 38.24 18.10 10.27
C THR A 196 38.64 16.72 9.81
N GLY A 197 39.06 16.57 8.56
CA GLY A 197 39.31 15.28 7.93
C GLY A 197 38.05 14.52 7.53
N LEU A 198 36.87 15.14 7.59
CA LEU A 198 35.61 14.49 7.18
C LEU A 198 35.59 14.24 5.67
N PRO A 199 35.15 13.05 5.22
CA PRO A 199 35.11 12.71 3.81
C PRO A 199 34.01 13.48 3.06
N LEU A 200 34.26 13.71 1.76
CA LEU A 200 33.34 14.36 0.85
C LEU A 200 32.66 13.32 -0.03
N VAL A 201 31.43 13.61 -0.44
CA VAL A 201 30.68 12.83 -1.46
C VAL A 201 29.97 13.77 -2.41
N ALA A 202 29.97 13.47 -3.71
CA ALA A 202 29.28 14.25 -4.72
C ALA A 202 27.96 13.56 -5.11
N THR A 203 26.85 14.30 -5.07
CA THR A 203 25.54 13.81 -5.48
C THR A 203 24.86 14.79 -6.44
N ASN A 204 23.70 14.39 -7.01
CA ASN A 204 22.94 15.25 -7.89
C ASN A 204 21.49 15.45 -7.46
N ASP A 205 21.08 14.96 -6.29
CA ASP A 205 19.71 15.19 -5.78
C ASP A 205 18.63 15.03 -6.89
N ALA A 206 18.70 13.86 -7.56
CA ALA A 206 17.96 13.64 -8.79
C ALA A 206 16.47 13.51 -8.53
N HIS A 207 15.66 14.38 -9.15
CA HIS A 207 14.19 14.40 -9.04
C HIS A 207 13.49 13.96 -10.32
N TYR A 208 14.19 13.85 -11.43
CA TYR A 208 13.67 13.37 -12.71
C TYR A 208 14.77 12.66 -13.53
N LEU A 209 14.34 11.92 -14.57
CA LEU A 209 15.25 11.02 -15.30
C LEU A 209 16.11 11.72 -16.34
N THR A 210 15.51 12.65 -17.09
CA THR A 210 16.18 13.42 -18.15
C THR A 210 15.93 14.90 -17.94
N ARG A 211 16.74 15.75 -18.57
CA ARG A 211 16.63 17.20 -18.46
C ARG A 211 15.23 17.71 -18.91
N GLU A 212 14.64 17.07 -19.90
CA GLU A 212 13.34 17.40 -20.45
C GLU A 212 12.21 17.12 -19.45
N ASP A 213 12.38 16.10 -18.57
CA ASP A 213 11.39 15.76 -17.55
C ASP A 213 11.25 16.84 -16.45
N SER A 214 12.11 17.87 -16.46
CA SER A 214 11.99 19.04 -15.57
C SER A 214 10.63 19.75 -15.69
N GLU A 215 10.03 19.74 -16.90
CA GLU A 215 8.68 20.29 -17.10
C GLU A 215 7.61 19.47 -16.35
N LEU A 216 7.76 18.15 -16.30
CA LEU A 216 6.84 17.27 -15.56
C LEU A 216 6.94 17.51 -14.05
N GLN A 217 8.16 17.66 -13.55
CA GLN A 217 8.42 17.94 -12.14
C GLN A 217 7.86 19.31 -11.71
N ASP A 218 7.99 20.36 -12.54
CA ASP A 218 7.39 21.68 -12.29
C ASP A 218 5.84 21.60 -12.21
N VAL A 219 5.22 20.77 -13.05
CA VAL A 219 3.78 20.48 -12.98
C VAL A 219 3.41 19.76 -11.68
N LEU A 220 4.20 18.77 -11.23
CA LEU A 220 3.97 18.09 -9.95
C LEU A 220 4.01 19.06 -8.77
N LEU A 221 5.01 19.96 -8.71
CA LEU A 221 5.10 21.00 -7.68
C LEU A 221 3.89 21.96 -7.72
N CYS A 222 3.40 22.31 -8.91
CA CYS A 222 2.19 23.11 -9.04
C CYS A 222 0.94 22.36 -8.54
N ILE A 223 0.85 21.04 -8.78
CA ILE A 223 -0.23 20.20 -8.23
C ILE A 223 -0.15 20.16 -6.71
N GLN A 224 1.04 19.94 -6.15
CA GLN A 224 1.30 19.88 -4.71
C GLN A 224 0.92 21.17 -3.98
N THR A 225 1.33 22.31 -4.54
CA THR A 225 1.16 23.63 -3.91
C THR A 225 -0.15 24.33 -4.27
N GLY A 226 -0.96 23.73 -5.17
CA GLY A 226 -2.22 24.32 -5.63
C GLY A 226 -2.04 25.53 -6.55
N LYS A 227 -0.86 25.69 -7.16
CA LYS A 227 -0.49 26.81 -8.04
C LYS A 227 -0.67 26.46 -9.52
N THR A 228 -0.48 27.47 -10.39
CA THR A 228 -0.44 27.32 -11.84
C THR A 228 0.95 27.67 -12.38
N LEU A 229 1.29 27.21 -13.58
CA LEU A 229 2.58 27.51 -14.21
C LEU A 229 2.80 29.02 -14.43
N ASP A 230 1.74 29.78 -14.53
CA ASP A 230 1.78 31.25 -14.74
C ASP A 230 1.97 32.04 -13.43
N ASP A 231 1.86 31.39 -12.25
CA ASP A 231 2.07 32.08 -10.97
C ASP A 231 3.57 32.37 -10.77
N PRO A 232 3.98 33.65 -10.72
CA PRO A 232 5.39 34.00 -10.56
C PRO A 232 5.98 33.61 -9.20
N ASN A 233 5.12 33.41 -8.19
CA ASN A 233 5.52 33.05 -6.82
C ASN A 233 5.35 31.56 -6.53
N ARG A 234 5.20 30.72 -7.57
CA ARG A 234 5.13 29.27 -7.36
C ARG A 234 6.47 28.69 -6.93
N MET A 235 6.44 27.64 -6.18
CA MET A 235 7.61 26.80 -5.93
C MET A 235 8.08 26.17 -7.24
N ARG A 236 9.35 26.27 -7.55
CA ARG A 236 9.99 25.63 -8.71
C ARG A 236 11.47 25.45 -8.45
N PHE A 237 12.08 24.51 -9.14
CA PHE A 237 13.54 24.41 -9.18
C PHE A 237 14.11 25.50 -10.09
N GLU A 238 15.23 26.09 -9.67
CA GLU A 238 15.81 27.24 -10.38
C GLU A 238 16.47 26.83 -11.70
N THR A 239 16.89 25.56 -11.81
CA THR A 239 17.59 25.01 -12.97
C THR A 239 17.00 23.66 -13.37
N GLN A 240 17.36 23.18 -14.55
CA GLN A 240 16.97 21.86 -15.07
C GLN A 240 18.05 20.77 -14.81
N GLU A 241 18.88 20.94 -13.78
CA GLU A 241 20.06 20.11 -13.55
C GLU A 241 19.83 18.97 -12.56
N PHE A 242 18.62 18.76 -12.07
CA PHE A 242 18.27 17.73 -11.10
C PHE A 242 17.88 16.37 -11.73
N TYR A 243 18.45 16.07 -12.90
CA TYR A 243 18.22 14.80 -13.59
C TYR A 243 19.28 13.75 -13.27
N LEU A 244 18.99 12.50 -13.62
CA LEU A 244 19.93 11.39 -13.43
C LEU A 244 21.09 11.51 -14.44
N LYS A 245 22.20 12.11 -14.00
CA LYS A 245 23.38 12.39 -14.81
C LYS A 245 24.25 11.15 -15.05
N SER A 246 24.98 11.13 -16.17
CA SER A 246 26.04 10.16 -16.41
C SER A 246 27.28 10.43 -15.52
N GLU A 247 28.17 9.44 -15.40
CA GLU A 247 29.47 9.60 -14.72
C GLU A 247 30.29 10.73 -15.33
N ASP A 248 30.32 10.86 -16.65
CA ASP A 248 31.08 11.89 -17.36
C ASP A 248 30.57 13.29 -17.03
N GLU A 249 29.23 13.48 -16.97
CA GLU A 249 28.61 14.74 -16.57
C GLU A 249 28.96 15.09 -15.12
N MET A 250 28.89 14.13 -14.21
CA MET A 250 29.27 14.35 -12.80
C MET A 250 30.75 14.65 -12.65
N ARG A 251 31.63 13.98 -13.40
CA ARG A 251 33.10 14.27 -13.42
C ARG A 251 33.40 15.67 -13.96
N ALA A 252 32.62 16.15 -14.94
CA ALA A 252 32.73 17.49 -15.45
C ALA A 252 32.32 18.56 -14.44
N LEU A 253 31.40 18.27 -13.53
CA LEU A 253 30.99 19.17 -12.44
C LEU A 253 32.04 19.26 -11.31
N PHE A 254 32.73 18.16 -11.01
CA PHE A 254 33.71 18.08 -9.90
C PHE A 254 35.11 17.65 -10.36
N PRO A 255 35.74 18.34 -11.35
CA PRO A 255 36.97 17.88 -11.95
C PRO A 255 38.20 17.88 -10.97
N ALA A 256 38.13 18.74 -9.94
CA ALA A 256 39.20 18.86 -8.93
C ALA A 256 38.96 17.93 -7.71
N LEU A 257 37.86 17.17 -7.67
CA LEU A 257 37.44 16.41 -6.52
C LEU A 257 37.09 14.94 -6.90
N PRO A 258 38.00 14.21 -7.55
CA PRO A 258 37.70 12.84 -7.98
C PRO A 258 37.38 11.91 -6.81
N GLU A 259 37.96 12.14 -5.63
CA GLU A 259 37.68 11.35 -4.44
C GLU A 259 36.22 11.45 -3.97
N ALA A 260 35.59 12.63 -4.11
CA ALA A 260 34.17 12.79 -3.76
C ALA A 260 33.25 11.95 -4.66
N LEU A 261 33.63 11.73 -5.91
CA LEU A 261 32.95 10.82 -6.84
C LEU A 261 33.25 9.34 -6.52
N GLU A 262 34.51 9.03 -6.24
CA GLU A 262 34.95 7.67 -5.88
C GLU A 262 34.28 7.19 -4.57
N ASN A 263 34.05 8.08 -3.62
CA ASN A 263 33.38 7.79 -2.37
C ASN A 263 31.92 7.30 -2.60
N THR A 264 31.28 7.70 -3.70
CA THR A 264 29.93 7.16 -4.03
C THR A 264 29.97 5.65 -4.27
N GLN A 265 31.01 5.17 -4.98
CA GLN A 265 31.18 3.73 -5.21
C GLN A 265 31.61 3.02 -3.91
N ARG A 266 32.50 3.62 -3.10
CA ARG A 266 32.93 3.05 -1.81
C ARG A 266 31.73 2.87 -0.87
N ILE A 267 30.82 3.84 -0.81
CA ILE A 267 29.54 3.74 -0.06
C ILE A 267 28.67 2.63 -0.65
N ALA A 268 28.50 2.62 -1.97
CA ALA A 268 27.72 1.61 -2.65
C ALA A 268 28.21 0.17 -2.38
N ASP A 269 29.53 -0.04 -2.33
CA ASP A 269 30.14 -1.35 -2.07
C ASP A 269 29.87 -1.85 -0.64
N ARG A 270 29.73 -0.92 0.33
CA ARG A 270 29.42 -1.20 1.74
C ARG A 270 27.95 -1.55 1.96
N CYS A 271 27.04 -0.91 1.24
CA CYS A 271 25.59 -1.13 1.39
C CYS A 271 25.21 -2.54 0.94
N LYS A 272 24.63 -3.34 1.85
CA LYS A 272 24.28 -4.76 1.61
C LYS A 272 22.98 -5.08 2.34
N VAL A 273 21.87 -4.59 1.83
CA VAL A 273 20.51 -4.93 2.33
C VAL A 273 19.89 -5.93 1.36
N GLU A 274 19.44 -7.04 1.88
CA GLU A 274 18.71 -8.06 1.12
C GLU A 274 17.34 -8.30 1.78
N PHE A 275 16.29 -8.41 0.98
CA PHE A 275 14.95 -8.72 1.47
C PHE A 275 14.64 -10.20 1.26
N GLU A 276 14.17 -10.85 2.30
CA GLU A 276 13.62 -12.20 2.22
C GLU A 276 12.13 -12.11 1.90
N PHE A 277 11.73 -12.78 0.82
CA PHE A 277 10.33 -12.84 0.40
C PHE A 277 9.75 -14.22 0.70
N ASN A 278 8.44 -14.27 0.96
CA ASN A 278 7.68 -15.49 1.25
C ASN A 278 8.12 -16.24 2.52
N HIS A 279 8.78 -15.55 3.45
CA HIS A 279 9.04 -16.05 4.79
C HIS A 279 7.97 -15.51 5.74
N TYR A 280 7.09 -16.38 6.23
CA TYR A 280 5.90 -15.98 6.97
C TYR A 280 6.19 -15.60 8.42
N HIS A 281 5.75 -14.40 8.81
CA HIS A 281 5.80 -13.86 10.17
C HIS A 281 4.39 -13.93 10.78
N LEU A 282 4.04 -15.07 11.35
CA LEU A 282 2.71 -15.27 11.91
C LEU A 282 2.61 -14.62 13.30
N PRO A 283 1.48 -13.96 13.61
CA PRO A 283 1.23 -13.47 14.96
C PRO A 283 1.05 -14.66 15.92
N ALA A 284 1.36 -14.44 17.20
CA ALA A 284 1.15 -15.43 18.25
C ALA A 284 -0.18 -15.20 18.98
N PHE A 285 -0.90 -16.27 19.29
CA PHE A 285 -2.09 -16.25 20.13
C PHE A 285 -1.77 -16.80 21.52
N THR A 286 -2.28 -16.14 22.56
CA THR A 286 -2.17 -16.64 23.94
C THR A 286 -3.54 -17.12 24.41
N PRO A 287 -3.76 -18.45 24.57
CA PRO A 287 -5.01 -18.96 25.08
C PRO A 287 -5.35 -18.44 26.48
N PRO A 288 -6.62 -18.07 26.76
CA PRO A 288 -7.04 -17.49 28.03
C PRO A 288 -6.96 -18.44 29.21
N ASP A 289 -6.89 -19.73 28.97
CA ASP A 289 -6.80 -20.78 29.98
C ASP A 289 -5.36 -21.25 30.27
N GLY A 290 -4.36 -20.65 29.61
CA GLY A 290 -2.94 -20.97 29.78
C GLY A 290 -2.49 -22.27 29.13
N SER A 291 -3.34 -22.92 28.32
CA SER A 291 -2.94 -24.06 27.45
C SER A 291 -2.09 -23.55 26.26
N ASP A 292 -1.42 -24.51 25.57
CA ASP A 292 -0.81 -24.19 24.28
C ASP A 292 -1.87 -23.97 23.18
N SER A 293 -1.51 -23.23 22.14
CA SER A 293 -2.43 -22.86 21.04
C SER A 293 -3.02 -24.07 20.33
N LEU A 294 -2.24 -25.13 20.11
CA LEU A 294 -2.72 -26.34 19.42
C LEU A 294 -3.78 -27.08 20.24
N THR A 295 -3.53 -27.27 21.54
CA THR A 295 -4.48 -27.89 22.45
C THR A 295 -5.78 -27.09 22.53
N TYR A 296 -5.66 -25.76 22.60
CA TYR A 296 -6.81 -24.85 22.61
C TYR A 296 -7.61 -24.94 21.31
N PHE A 297 -6.95 -24.88 20.16
CA PHE A 297 -7.55 -25.00 18.84
C PHE A 297 -8.34 -26.30 18.67
N ARG A 298 -7.71 -27.45 18.99
CA ARG A 298 -8.36 -28.75 18.89
C ARG A 298 -9.58 -28.84 19.79
N ARG A 299 -9.49 -28.32 21.02
CA ARG A 299 -10.63 -28.27 21.94
C ARG A 299 -11.78 -27.42 21.38
N MET A 300 -11.51 -26.23 20.87
CA MET A 300 -12.54 -25.38 20.25
C MET A 300 -13.22 -26.08 19.08
N CYS A 301 -12.46 -26.74 18.21
CA CYS A 301 -13.00 -27.53 17.11
C CYS A 301 -13.89 -28.68 17.60
N ASP A 302 -13.47 -29.40 18.64
CA ASP A 302 -14.21 -30.51 19.21
C ASP A 302 -15.52 -30.08 19.90
N GLU A 303 -15.47 -29.02 20.66
CA GLU A 303 -16.63 -28.42 21.32
C GLU A 303 -17.66 -27.93 20.28
N GLY A 304 -17.20 -27.16 19.29
CA GLY A 304 -18.05 -26.69 18.22
C GLY A 304 -18.58 -27.81 17.34
N PHE A 305 -17.82 -28.88 17.11
CA PHE A 305 -18.33 -30.03 16.37
C PHE A 305 -19.50 -30.70 17.08
N ARG A 306 -19.43 -30.91 18.42
CA ARG A 306 -20.53 -31.48 19.20
C ARG A 306 -21.78 -30.55 19.18
N GLU A 307 -21.57 -29.24 19.18
CA GLU A 307 -22.66 -28.26 19.12
C GLU A 307 -23.33 -28.25 17.75
N ARG A 308 -22.54 -28.17 16.68
CA ARG A 308 -23.02 -27.99 15.30
C ARG A 308 -23.53 -29.27 14.67
N TYR A 309 -23.01 -30.43 15.09
CA TYR A 309 -23.27 -31.72 14.49
C TYR A 309 -23.55 -32.82 15.55
N PRO A 310 -24.61 -32.67 16.36
CA PRO A 310 -24.90 -33.64 17.43
C PRO A 310 -25.14 -35.06 16.90
N ASP A 311 -25.68 -35.19 15.69
CA ASP A 311 -26.02 -36.47 15.04
C ASP A 311 -25.26 -36.66 13.72
N ALA A 312 -24.01 -36.18 13.63
CA ALA A 312 -23.23 -36.16 12.40
C ALA A 312 -22.94 -37.56 11.82
N PRO A 313 -22.97 -37.74 10.49
CA PRO A 313 -22.40 -38.90 9.82
C PRO A 313 -20.89 -39.06 10.13
N ALA A 314 -20.38 -40.31 10.16
CA ALA A 314 -18.96 -40.59 10.49
C ALA A 314 -17.96 -39.78 9.65
N GLY A 315 -18.20 -39.59 8.36
CA GLY A 315 -17.31 -38.84 7.46
C GLY A 315 -17.12 -37.35 7.81
N TYR A 316 -18.02 -36.73 8.60
CA TYR A 316 -17.88 -35.35 9.05
C TYR A 316 -16.74 -35.18 10.04
N ARG A 317 -16.61 -36.16 10.97
CA ARG A 317 -15.50 -36.15 11.91
C ARG A 317 -14.15 -36.41 11.23
N GLU A 318 -14.10 -37.28 10.26
CA GLU A 318 -12.90 -37.55 9.47
C GLU A 318 -12.45 -36.33 8.72
N ARG A 319 -13.41 -35.57 8.16
CA ARG A 319 -13.13 -34.31 7.49
C ARG A 319 -12.57 -33.24 8.45
N LEU A 320 -13.13 -33.12 9.66
CA LEU A 320 -12.62 -32.20 10.68
C LEU A 320 -11.18 -32.52 11.08
N GLU A 321 -10.88 -33.81 11.36
CA GLU A 321 -9.54 -34.27 11.73
C GLU A 321 -8.52 -34.00 10.60
N TYR A 322 -8.92 -34.23 9.36
CA TYR A 322 -8.10 -33.92 8.21
C TYR A 322 -7.78 -32.43 8.13
N GLU A 323 -8.78 -31.55 8.23
CA GLU A 323 -8.58 -30.11 8.18
C GLU A 323 -7.71 -29.61 9.34
N MET A 324 -7.97 -30.06 10.58
CA MET A 324 -7.13 -29.71 11.74
C MET A 324 -5.67 -30.09 11.50
N SER A 325 -5.42 -31.27 10.94
CA SER A 325 -4.06 -31.75 10.64
C SER A 325 -3.36 -30.87 9.57
N VAL A 326 -4.11 -30.37 8.57
CA VAL A 326 -3.58 -29.47 7.54
C VAL A 326 -3.25 -28.11 8.15
N VAL A 327 -4.16 -27.54 8.94
CA VAL A 327 -3.96 -26.26 9.64
C VAL A 327 -2.73 -26.31 10.55
N GLU A 328 -2.58 -27.38 11.32
CA GLU A 328 -1.42 -27.63 12.19
C GLU A 328 -0.13 -27.74 11.37
N LYS A 329 -0.11 -28.60 10.35
CA LYS A 329 1.07 -28.83 9.51
C LYS A 329 1.54 -27.58 8.77
N MET A 330 0.60 -26.72 8.36
CA MET A 330 0.91 -25.46 7.68
C MET A 330 1.21 -24.30 8.63
N GLY A 331 1.09 -24.52 9.97
CA GLY A 331 1.42 -23.52 10.99
C GLY A 331 0.36 -22.43 11.21
N TYR A 332 -0.89 -22.62 10.75
CA TYR A 332 -1.94 -21.59 10.82
C TYR A 332 -2.87 -21.68 12.03
N VAL A 333 -2.48 -22.42 13.07
CA VAL A 333 -3.27 -22.56 14.30
C VAL A 333 -3.57 -21.21 14.95
N ASP A 334 -2.54 -20.39 15.19
CA ASP A 334 -2.70 -19.08 15.82
C ASP A 334 -3.56 -18.13 14.96
N TYR A 335 -3.45 -18.23 13.64
CA TYR A 335 -4.28 -17.46 12.72
C TYR A 335 -5.78 -17.78 12.91
N TYR A 336 -6.15 -19.05 12.94
CA TYR A 336 -7.54 -19.47 13.20
C TYR A 336 -8.03 -18.97 14.56
N LEU A 337 -7.18 -19.06 15.58
CA LEU A 337 -7.51 -18.62 16.94
C LEU A 337 -7.73 -17.10 17.02
N ILE A 338 -6.88 -16.31 16.36
CA ILE A 338 -7.03 -14.85 16.30
C ILE A 338 -8.33 -14.46 15.59
N VAL A 339 -8.63 -15.11 14.44
CA VAL A 339 -9.87 -14.84 13.70
C VAL A 339 -11.10 -15.21 14.52
N ALA A 340 -11.09 -16.40 15.15
CA ALA A 340 -12.19 -16.82 16.03
C ALA A 340 -12.38 -15.87 17.22
N ASP A 341 -11.29 -15.35 17.76
CA ASP A 341 -11.31 -14.47 18.92
C ASP A 341 -12.00 -13.12 18.63
N PHE A 342 -11.59 -12.39 17.60
CA PHE A 342 -12.22 -11.09 17.31
C PHE A 342 -13.65 -11.25 16.79
N ILE A 343 -13.98 -12.34 16.08
CA ILE A 343 -15.35 -12.65 15.66
C ILE A 343 -16.23 -12.92 16.88
N ARG A 344 -15.76 -13.75 17.82
CA ARG A 344 -16.45 -14.06 19.06
C ARG A 344 -16.69 -12.79 19.86
N TRP A 345 -15.65 -11.97 20.07
CA TRP A 345 -15.78 -10.70 20.78
C TRP A 345 -16.83 -9.79 20.12
N ALA A 346 -16.79 -9.65 18.80
CA ALA A 346 -17.77 -8.84 18.08
C ALA A 346 -19.22 -9.34 18.30
N LYS A 347 -19.43 -10.65 18.23
CA LYS A 347 -20.74 -11.28 18.50
C LYS A 347 -21.20 -11.04 19.92
N GLU A 348 -20.32 -11.17 20.93
CA GLU A 348 -20.59 -10.89 22.35
C GLU A 348 -20.96 -9.42 22.61
N GLN A 349 -20.38 -8.48 21.86
CA GLN A 349 -20.76 -7.06 21.90
C GLN A 349 -22.02 -6.75 21.09
N GLY A 350 -22.68 -7.76 20.49
CA GLY A 350 -23.84 -7.58 19.63
C GLY A 350 -23.52 -6.80 18.35
N ILE A 351 -22.29 -6.90 17.84
CA ILE A 351 -21.89 -6.36 16.54
C ILE A 351 -22.25 -7.40 15.48
N PRO A 352 -23.08 -7.06 14.48
CA PRO A 352 -23.41 -7.97 13.39
C PRO A 352 -22.17 -8.40 12.62
N VAL A 353 -21.99 -9.72 12.47
CA VAL A 353 -20.95 -10.37 11.70
C VAL A 353 -21.58 -11.17 10.57
N GLY A 354 -20.99 -11.11 9.37
CA GLY A 354 -21.44 -11.88 8.22
C GLY A 354 -21.28 -13.39 8.40
N PRO A 355 -22.03 -14.20 7.65
CA PRO A 355 -21.98 -15.66 7.78
C PRO A 355 -20.71 -16.31 7.25
N GLY A 356 -19.79 -15.52 6.70
CA GLY A 356 -18.60 -15.96 5.99
C GLY A 356 -18.76 -15.83 4.48
N ARG A 357 -17.64 -15.72 3.80
CA ARG A 357 -17.56 -15.60 2.34
C ARG A 357 -16.23 -16.16 1.81
N GLY A 358 -16.09 -16.18 0.48
CA GLY A 358 -14.87 -16.64 -0.17
C GLY A 358 -14.58 -18.13 0.07
N SER A 359 -13.31 -18.50 0.00
CA SER A 359 -12.87 -19.89 0.14
C SER A 359 -12.88 -20.37 1.59
N GLY A 360 -12.75 -19.47 2.57
CA GLY A 360 -12.76 -19.80 4.01
C GLY A 360 -14.05 -20.47 4.49
N ALA A 361 -15.19 -20.20 3.81
CA ALA A 361 -16.46 -20.87 4.06
C ALA A 361 -16.40 -22.40 3.80
N GLY A 362 -15.38 -22.90 3.10
CA GLY A 362 -15.17 -24.32 2.83
C GLY A 362 -14.56 -25.12 3.99
N SER A 363 -14.19 -24.47 5.10
CA SER A 363 -13.55 -25.12 6.25
C SER A 363 -14.57 -25.55 7.31
N ILE A 364 -14.66 -26.87 7.60
CA ILE A 364 -15.45 -27.39 8.72
C ILE A 364 -14.84 -26.98 10.07
N ALA A 365 -13.52 -26.85 10.16
CA ALA A 365 -12.85 -26.35 11.36
C ALA A 365 -13.26 -24.90 11.65
N ALA A 366 -13.29 -24.01 10.63
CA ALA A 366 -13.76 -22.64 10.78
C ALA A 366 -15.25 -22.56 11.17
N TYR A 367 -16.08 -23.45 10.64
CA TYR A 367 -17.50 -23.55 11.01
C TYR A 367 -17.66 -24.00 12.46
N CYS A 368 -16.93 -25.01 12.91
CA CYS A 368 -16.94 -25.46 14.30
C CYS A 368 -16.41 -24.39 15.28
N MET A 369 -15.43 -23.57 14.87
CA MET A 369 -14.90 -22.48 15.68
C MET A 369 -15.76 -21.21 15.64
N HIS A 370 -16.93 -21.23 15.02
CA HIS A 370 -17.83 -20.08 14.83
C HIS A 370 -17.22 -18.90 14.05
N ILE A 371 -16.17 -19.17 13.26
CA ILE A 371 -15.61 -18.21 12.31
C ILE A 371 -16.61 -17.96 11.17
N THR A 372 -17.20 -19.05 10.65
CA THR A 372 -18.24 -19.00 9.63
C THR A 372 -19.56 -19.56 10.15
N GLU A 373 -20.67 -19.14 9.53
CA GLU A 373 -22.02 -19.65 9.83
C GLU A 373 -22.62 -20.47 8.68
N MET A 374 -21.80 -20.77 7.65
CA MET A 374 -22.18 -21.62 6.52
C MET A 374 -21.63 -23.01 6.73
N ASP A 375 -22.52 -24.01 6.70
CA ASP A 375 -22.13 -25.42 6.81
C ASP A 375 -21.46 -25.92 5.52
N PRO A 376 -20.15 -26.15 5.50
CA PRO A 376 -19.45 -26.60 4.30
C PRO A 376 -19.86 -28.00 3.85
N MET A 377 -20.37 -28.84 4.76
CA MET A 377 -20.81 -30.20 4.46
C MET A 377 -22.18 -30.20 3.77
N GLN A 378 -23.09 -29.34 4.19
CA GLN A 378 -24.40 -29.16 3.56
C GLN A 378 -24.30 -28.67 2.12
N TYR A 379 -23.36 -27.74 1.85
CA TYR A 379 -23.19 -27.15 0.52
C TYR A 379 -22.05 -27.78 -0.30
N HIS A 380 -21.48 -28.88 0.16
CA HIS A 380 -20.39 -29.61 -0.50
C HIS A 380 -19.20 -28.71 -0.88
N LEU A 381 -18.83 -27.80 0.01
CA LEU A 381 -17.73 -26.87 -0.21
C LEU A 381 -16.37 -27.56 -0.06
N ILE A 382 -15.38 -27.13 -0.82
CA ILE A 382 -14.07 -27.78 -0.93
C ILE A 382 -13.06 -26.96 -0.11
N PHE A 383 -12.48 -27.61 0.93
CA PHE A 383 -11.48 -27.01 1.82
C PHE A 383 -10.16 -26.70 1.09
N GLU A 384 -9.75 -27.54 0.16
CA GLU A 384 -8.51 -27.38 -0.60
C GLU A 384 -8.47 -26.14 -1.49
N ARG A 385 -9.62 -25.45 -1.67
CA ARG A 385 -9.67 -24.12 -2.26
C ARG A 385 -9.23 -23.03 -1.28
N PHE A 386 -9.33 -23.28 0.02
CA PHE A 386 -8.92 -22.36 1.07
C PHE A 386 -7.48 -22.63 1.51
N LEU A 387 -7.19 -23.89 1.92
CA LEU A 387 -5.85 -24.33 2.28
C LEU A 387 -5.48 -25.60 1.51
N ASN A 388 -4.36 -25.54 0.81
CA ASN A 388 -3.81 -26.68 0.07
C ASN A 388 -2.32 -26.82 0.39
N PRO A 389 -1.87 -27.93 1.02
CA PRO A 389 -0.46 -28.15 1.31
C PRO A 389 0.46 -28.16 0.09
N GLU A 390 -0.09 -28.47 -1.10
CA GLU A 390 0.67 -28.46 -2.36
C GLU A 390 0.81 -27.05 -2.97
N ARG A 391 -0.04 -26.11 -2.54
CA ARG A 391 -0.01 -24.72 -2.96
C ARG A 391 0.26 -23.82 -1.76
N VAL A 392 1.48 -23.37 -1.62
CA VAL A 392 1.86 -22.43 -0.55
C VAL A 392 1.22 -21.09 -0.82
N SER A 393 0.07 -20.83 -0.20
CA SER A 393 -0.60 -19.51 -0.16
C SER A 393 -1.10 -19.26 1.24
N MET A 394 -1.02 -18.00 1.69
CA MET A 394 -1.58 -17.65 3.00
C MET A 394 -3.11 -17.81 3.01
N PRO A 395 -3.69 -18.26 4.15
CA PRO A 395 -5.13 -18.23 4.35
C PRO A 395 -5.63 -16.78 4.42
N ASP A 396 -6.82 -16.53 3.90
CA ASP A 396 -7.47 -15.22 3.96
C ASP A 396 -8.94 -15.39 4.35
N PHE A 397 -9.25 -15.11 5.65
CA PHE A 397 -10.63 -15.04 6.11
C PHE A 397 -11.16 -13.61 5.94
N ASP A 398 -11.88 -13.41 4.86
CA ASP A 398 -12.69 -12.21 4.68
C ASP A 398 -13.84 -12.15 5.70
N THR A 399 -13.77 -11.23 6.66
CA THR A 399 -14.81 -11.09 7.68
C THR A 399 -15.61 -9.82 7.49
N ASP A 400 -16.91 -9.96 7.24
CA ASP A 400 -17.84 -8.83 7.11
C ASP A 400 -18.39 -8.42 8.49
N PHE A 401 -18.23 -7.15 8.84
CA PHE A 401 -18.80 -6.53 10.04
C PHE A 401 -19.81 -5.45 9.71
N CYS A 402 -20.70 -5.12 10.65
CA CYS A 402 -21.52 -3.92 10.57
C CYS A 402 -20.66 -2.70 10.25
N GLN A 403 -20.99 -1.98 9.17
CA GLN A 403 -20.18 -0.84 8.69
C GLN A 403 -19.97 0.24 9.77
N LEU A 404 -20.98 0.49 10.61
CA LEU A 404 -20.92 1.53 11.63
C LEU A 404 -20.07 1.13 12.85
N ARG A 405 -19.98 -0.16 13.16
CA ARG A 405 -19.33 -0.67 14.38
C ARG A 405 -18.04 -1.45 14.11
N ARG A 406 -17.60 -1.56 12.87
CA ARG A 406 -16.33 -2.21 12.49
C ARG A 406 -15.13 -1.63 13.24
N GLY A 407 -15.11 -0.29 13.44
CA GLY A 407 -14.04 0.40 14.16
C GLY A 407 -13.82 -0.14 15.58
N GLU A 408 -14.90 -0.48 16.29
CA GLU A 408 -14.84 -1.05 17.65
C GLU A 408 -14.09 -2.41 17.66
N VAL A 409 -14.21 -3.21 16.59
CA VAL A 409 -13.50 -4.50 16.47
C VAL A 409 -12.01 -4.27 16.24
N ILE A 410 -11.64 -3.28 15.41
CA ILE A 410 -10.23 -2.90 15.19
C ILE A 410 -9.63 -2.38 16.50
N ASP A 411 -10.36 -1.54 17.24
CA ASP A 411 -9.92 -1.03 18.54
C ASP A 411 -9.71 -2.15 19.56
N TYR A 412 -10.59 -3.17 19.57
CA TYR A 412 -10.41 -4.37 20.38
C TYR A 412 -9.10 -5.11 20.04
N VAL A 413 -8.86 -5.34 18.74
CA VAL A 413 -7.65 -6.01 18.27
C VAL A 413 -6.39 -5.22 18.67
N MET A 414 -6.40 -3.90 18.47
CA MET A 414 -5.31 -3.01 18.90
C MET A 414 -5.11 -3.05 20.45
N GLY A 415 -6.19 -3.11 21.21
CA GLY A 415 -6.13 -3.21 22.68
C GLY A 415 -5.58 -4.55 23.16
N LYS A 416 -5.94 -5.65 22.47
CA LYS A 416 -5.57 -7.02 22.87
C LYS A 416 -4.17 -7.41 22.43
N TYR A 417 -3.80 -7.13 21.18
CA TYR A 417 -2.51 -7.57 20.61
C TYR A 417 -1.40 -6.53 20.75
N GLY A 418 -1.72 -5.30 21.16
CA GLY A 418 -0.78 -4.18 21.31
C GLY A 418 -0.92 -3.15 20.20
N LYS A 419 -0.90 -1.86 20.55
CA LYS A 419 -1.03 -0.76 19.60
C LYS A 419 0.14 -0.66 18.63
N ASP A 420 1.29 -1.17 19.00
CA ASP A 420 2.51 -1.25 18.20
C ASP A 420 2.61 -2.52 17.36
N HIS A 421 1.78 -3.53 17.66
CA HIS A 421 1.69 -4.81 16.94
C HIS A 421 0.60 -4.82 15.87
N VAL A 422 -0.17 -3.75 15.75
CA VAL A 422 -1.32 -3.67 14.83
C VAL A 422 -1.24 -2.38 14.01
N ALA A 423 -1.33 -2.51 12.70
CA ALA A 423 -1.41 -1.36 11.79
C ALA A 423 -2.39 -1.62 10.65
N GLN A 424 -3.06 -0.58 10.17
CA GLN A 424 -3.80 -0.66 8.91
C GLN A 424 -2.84 -0.59 7.72
N ILE A 425 -3.31 -0.96 6.53
CA ILE A 425 -2.46 -0.99 5.33
C ILE A 425 -2.65 0.31 4.54
N VAL A 426 -1.54 0.86 4.02
CA VAL A 426 -1.59 2.01 3.11
C VAL A 426 -2.13 1.61 1.73
N THR A 427 -2.81 2.53 1.09
CA THR A 427 -3.07 2.52 -0.35
C THR A 427 -2.65 3.84 -0.97
N PHE A 428 -2.37 3.83 -2.26
CA PHE A 428 -2.02 5.05 -2.99
C PHE A 428 -3.15 5.42 -3.96
N GLY A 429 -3.62 6.66 -3.85
CA GLY A 429 -4.39 7.28 -4.92
C GLY A 429 -3.44 7.64 -6.04
N THR A 430 -3.72 7.17 -7.28
CA THR A 430 -2.90 7.45 -8.45
C THR A 430 -3.58 8.47 -9.37
N MET A 431 -2.78 9.17 -10.16
CA MET A 431 -3.28 10.06 -11.22
C MET A 431 -3.78 9.23 -12.40
N ALA A 432 -5.01 8.68 -12.28
CA ALA A 432 -5.65 7.99 -13.41
C ALA A 432 -5.93 8.95 -14.56
N ALA A 433 -6.09 8.45 -15.80
CA ALA A 433 -6.20 9.22 -17.03
C ALA A 433 -7.06 10.50 -16.94
N ARG A 434 -8.29 10.40 -16.43
CA ARG A 434 -9.18 11.56 -16.27
C ARG A 434 -8.74 12.53 -15.17
N ALA A 435 -8.13 12.01 -14.11
CA ALA A 435 -7.61 12.81 -13.02
C ALA A 435 -6.37 13.59 -13.47
N ALA A 436 -5.45 12.93 -14.17
CA ALA A 436 -4.26 13.55 -14.75
C ALA A 436 -4.62 14.71 -15.67
N ILE A 437 -5.59 14.54 -16.60
CA ILE A 437 -6.08 15.62 -17.47
C ILE A 437 -6.59 16.80 -16.63
N ARG A 438 -7.37 16.54 -15.56
CA ARG A 438 -7.93 17.64 -14.75
C ARG A 438 -6.87 18.36 -13.91
N ASP A 439 -5.96 17.62 -13.30
CA ASP A 439 -4.87 18.21 -12.51
C ASP A 439 -3.94 19.05 -13.40
N VAL A 440 -3.49 18.50 -14.54
CA VAL A 440 -2.63 19.21 -15.49
C VAL A 440 -3.35 20.40 -16.12
N GLY A 441 -4.62 20.25 -16.52
CA GLY A 441 -5.41 21.35 -17.08
C GLY A 441 -5.54 22.53 -16.11
N ARG A 442 -5.76 22.25 -14.82
CA ARG A 442 -5.76 23.29 -13.78
C ARG A 442 -4.40 23.98 -13.67
N VAL A 443 -3.32 23.24 -13.69
CA VAL A 443 -1.94 23.77 -13.60
C VAL A 443 -1.59 24.61 -14.83
N MET A 444 -2.05 24.21 -16.02
CA MET A 444 -1.89 24.96 -17.27
C MET A 444 -2.87 26.15 -17.41
N ASN A 445 -3.63 26.48 -16.35
CA ASN A 445 -4.60 27.56 -16.32
C ASN A 445 -5.72 27.44 -17.39
N LEU A 446 -6.07 26.20 -17.75
CA LEU A 446 -7.24 25.92 -18.58
C LEU A 446 -8.51 26.01 -17.73
N THR A 447 -9.60 26.47 -18.36
CA THR A 447 -10.90 26.51 -17.68
C THR A 447 -11.39 25.09 -17.36
N TYR A 448 -12.22 24.96 -16.33
CA TYR A 448 -12.84 23.67 -15.99
C TYR A 448 -13.62 23.08 -17.18
N ALA A 449 -14.32 23.94 -17.96
CA ALA A 449 -15.10 23.50 -19.12
C ALA A 449 -14.22 22.91 -20.24
N GLU A 450 -13.09 23.56 -20.57
CA GLU A 450 -12.13 23.06 -21.55
C GLU A 450 -11.54 21.73 -21.10
N THR A 451 -11.09 21.66 -19.88
CA THR A 451 -10.48 20.45 -19.30
C THR A 451 -11.47 19.27 -19.20
N ASP A 452 -12.71 19.55 -18.76
CA ASP A 452 -13.75 18.52 -18.63
C ASP A 452 -14.25 18.02 -19.99
N ALA A 453 -14.25 18.89 -21.03
CA ALA A 453 -14.55 18.47 -22.39
C ALA A 453 -13.57 17.41 -22.90
N VAL A 454 -12.26 17.55 -22.60
CA VAL A 454 -11.23 16.54 -22.92
C VAL A 454 -11.42 15.29 -22.07
N ALA A 455 -11.58 15.45 -20.74
CA ALA A 455 -11.71 14.33 -19.82
C ALA A 455 -12.93 13.44 -20.12
N LYS A 456 -14.02 14.00 -20.63
CA LYS A 456 -15.23 13.26 -21.04
C LYS A 456 -15.02 12.38 -22.27
N GLN A 457 -14.04 12.67 -23.11
CA GLN A 457 -13.73 11.81 -24.29
C GLN A 457 -12.96 10.55 -23.89
N ILE A 458 -12.46 10.46 -22.67
CA ILE A 458 -11.81 9.26 -22.14
C ILE A 458 -12.91 8.30 -21.66
N PRO A 459 -12.99 7.08 -22.18
CA PRO A 459 -13.97 6.10 -21.73
C PRO A 459 -13.92 5.81 -20.22
N ALA A 460 -15.08 5.54 -19.62
CA ALA A 460 -15.20 5.27 -18.18
C ALA A 460 -14.94 3.80 -17.81
N THR A 461 -14.12 3.09 -18.59
CA THR A 461 -13.70 1.73 -18.29
C THR A 461 -12.62 1.72 -17.20
N PRO A 462 -12.65 0.75 -16.26
CA PRO A 462 -11.59 0.58 -15.27
C PRO A 462 -10.22 0.44 -15.96
N HIS A 463 -9.19 1.02 -15.35
CA HIS A 463 -7.80 0.98 -15.84
C HIS A 463 -7.55 1.55 -17.25
N MET A 464 -8.46 2.39 -17.74
CA MET A 464 -8.30 3.09 -19.02
C MET A 464 -7.09 4.02 -18.96
N THR A 465 -6.14 3.84 -19.88
CA THR A 465 -4.98 4.73 -20.04
C THR A 465 -5.24 5.80 -21.09
N LEU A 466 -4.46 6.89 -21.06
CA LEU A 466 -4.51 7.94 -22.08
C LEU A 466 -4.11 7.42 -23.46
N ASP A 467 -3.12 6.56 -23.53
CA ASP A 467 -2.71 5.91 -24.79
C ASP A 467 -3.82 5.04 -25.37
N GLU A 468 -4.50 4.27 -24.55
CA GLU A 468 -5.63 3.48 -25.00
C GLU A 468 -6.83 4.37 -25.37
N ALA A 469 -7.11 5.41 -24.60
CA ALA A 469 -8.16 6.37 -24.90
C ALA A 469 -7.92 7.07 -26.27
N LEU A 470 -6.69 7.48 -26.54
CA LEU A 470 -6.29 8.04 -27.84
C LEU A 470 -6.50 7.03 -28.97
N ARG A 471 -6.25 5.75 -28.75
CA ARG A 471 -6.43 4.69 -29.76
C ARG A 471 -7.90 4.47 -30.11
N ILE A 472 -8.81 4.50 -29.11
CA ILE A 472 -10.20 4.09 -29.29
C ILE A 472 -11.19 5.25 -29.46
N SER A 473 -10.85 6.49 -29.02
CA SER A 473 -11.70 7.68 -29.13
C SER A 473 -11.29 8.57 -30.31
N PRO A 474 -12.03 8.55 -31.44
CA PRO A 474 -11.75 9.45 -32.56
C PRO A 474 -11.86 10.93 -32.16
N GLN A 475 -12.83 11.26 -31.29
CA GLN A 475 -13.07 12.63 -30.81
C GLN A 475 -11.86 13.16 -30.04
N LEU A 476 -11.28 12.34 -29.14
CA LEU A 476 -10.07 12.74 -28.40
C LEU A 476 -8.91 13.00 -29.35
N ARG A 477 -8.69 12.13 -30.34
CA ARG A 477 -7.64 12.35 -31.37
C ARG A 477 -7.84 13.65 -32.12
N THR A 478 -9.05 13.90 -32.61
CA THR A 478 -9.35 15.15 -33.33
C THR A 478 -9.07 16.37 -32.47
N MET A 479 -9.42 16.35 -31.19
CA MET A 479 -9.13 17.48 -30.29
C MET A 479 -7.62 17.68 -30.11
N VAL A 480 -6.85 16.62 -29.95
CA VAL A 480 -5.38 16.66 -29.80
C VAL A 480 -4.70 17.13 -31.10
N GLU A 481 -5.20 16.70 -32.27
CA GLU A 481 -4.65 17.08 -33.58
C GLU A 481 -5.00 18.52 -33.99
N SER A 482 -6.13 19.05 -33.52
CA SER A 482 -6.62 20.38 -33.90
C SER A 482 -6.22 21.52 -32.99
N ASP A 483 -5.74 21.25 -31.76
CA ASP A 483 -5.37 22.27 -30.77
C ASP A 483 -4.07 21.91 -30.05
N GLU A 484 -3.03 22.71 -30.26
CA GLU A 484 -1.71 22.51 -29.64
C GLU A 484 -1.74 22.64 -28.09
N ARG A 485 -2.68 23.40 -27.51
CA ARG A 485 -2.85 23.49 -26.06
C ARG A 485 -3.40 22.18 -25.50
N ILE A 486 -4.38 21.57 -26.20
CA ILE A 486 -4.94 20.26 -25.83
C ILE A 486 -3.89 19.18 -26.02
N LYS A 487 -3.11 19.25 -27.10
CA LYS A 487 -1.99 18.33 -27.30
C LYS A 487 -0.99 18.39 -26.15
N LYS A 488 -0.53 19.59 -25.80
CA LYS A 488 0.38 19.78 -24.65
C LYS A 488 -0.23 19.28 -23.34
N LEU A 489 -1.54 19.53 -23.10
CA LEU A 489 -2.26 19.00 -21.95
C LEU A 489 -2.21 17.48 -21.89
N VAL A 490 -2.53 16.82 -22.99
CA VAL A 490 -2.59 15.35 -23.05
C VAL A 490 -1.18 14.74 -22.94
N ASP A 491 -0.19 15.29 -23.62
CA ASP A 491 1.20 14.80 -23.58
C ASP A 491 1.79 14.96 -22.16
N THR A 492 1.58 16.09 -21.49
CA THR A 492 1.99 16.28 -20.09
C THR A 492 1.26 15.31 -19.16
N ALA A 493 -0.06 15.16 -19.33
CA ALA A 493 -0.85 14.23 -18.52
C ALA A 493 -0.39 12.77 -18.69
N ARG A 494 0.02 12.34 -19.90
CA ARG A 494 0.61 11.02 -20.16
C ARG A 494 1.91 10.80 -19.38
N GLY A 495 2.73 11.84 -19.23
CA GLY A 495 3.95 11.79 -18.41
C GLY A 495 3.65 11.51 -16.94
N LEU A 496 2.53 12.01 -16.42
CA LEU A 496 2.14 11.92 -15.01
C LEU A 496 1.12 10.80 -14.73
N GLU A 497 0.47 10.25 -15.76
CA GLU A 497 -0.54 9.20 -15.59
C GLU A 497 0.01 7.99 -14.80
N GLY A 498 -0.74 7.54 -13.80
CA GLY A 498 -0.39 6.41 -12.95
C GLY A 498 0.54 6.73 -11.78
N MET A 499 1.14 7.93 -11.71
CA MET A 499 1.97 8.31 -10.56
C MET A 499 1.15 8.39 -9.27
N PRO A 500 1.73 8.01 -8.12
CA PRO A 500 1.12 8.22 -6.81
C PRO A 500 0.86 9.70 -6.56
N ARG A 501 -0.34 10.04 -6.07
CA ARG A 501 -0.76 11.41 -5.78
C ARG A 501 -0.89 11.68 -4.29
N ASN A 502 -1.44 10.72 -3.58
CA ASN A 502 -1.66 10.81 -2.14
C ASN A 502 -1.73 9.40 -1.52
N THR A 503 -1.48 9.34 -0.24
CA THR A 503 -1.77 8.14 0.57
C THR A 503 -3.24 8.09 0.97
N SER A 504 -3.73 6.90 1.20
CA SER A 504 -5.03 6.60 1.79
C SER A 504 -4.90 5.34 2.65
N THR A 505 -5.95 4.99 3.35
CA THR A 505 -5.99 3.78 4.18
C THR A 505 -6.78 2.69 3.47
N HIS A 506 -6.28 1.47 3.47
CA HIS A 506 -6.97 0.31 2.91
C HIS A 506 -8.35 0.11 3.57
N ALA A 507 -9.35 -0.22 2.76
CA ALA A 507 -10.73 -0.28 3.23
C ALA A 507 -10.96 -1.36 4.31
N ALA A 508 -10.16 -2.42 4.35
CA ALA A 508 -10.38 -3.59 5.20
C ALA A 508 -9.12 -4.12 5.90
N GLY A 509 -7.97 -4.08 5.22
CA GLY A 509 -6.77 -4.79 5.64
C GLY A 509 -6.11 -4.21 6.90
N VAL A 510 -5.85 -5.11 7.86
CA VAL A 510 -5.12 -4.83 9.09
C VAL A 510 -4.04 -5.89 9.24
N VAL A 511 -2.83 -5.47 9.60
CA VAL A 511 -1.71 -6.38 9.90
C VAL A 511 -1.61 -6.56 11.40
N ILE A 512 -1.41 -7.80 11.84
CA ILE A 512 -1.14 -8.17 13.24
C ILE A 512 0.19 -8.94 13.26
N THR A 513 1.13 -8.54 14.11
CA THR A 513 2.49 -9.11 14.15
C THR A 513 2.88 -9.57 15.55
N ALA A 514 3.82 -10.52 15.63
CA ALA A 514 4.35 -11.03 16.90
C ALA A 514 5.26 -10.02 17.63
N ASN A 515 6.05 -9.26 16.87
CA ASN A 515 6.87 -8.14 17.35
C ASN A 515 6.24 -6.82 16.87
N PRO A 516 6.69 -5.63 17.34
CA PRO A 516 6.22 -4.37 16.80
C PRO A 516 6.26 -4.31 15.28
N VAL A 517 5.20 -3.77 14.65
CA VAL A 517 5.10 -3.72 13.17
C VAL A 517 6.29 -2.99 12.56
N SER A 518 6.84 -1.99 13.26
CA SER A 518 8.03 -1.22 12.82
C SER A 518 9.31 -2.06 12.66
N ASP A 519 9.36 -3.25 13.28
CA ASP A 519 10.49 -4.19 13.13
C ASP A 519 10.49 -4.88 11.76
N TYR A 520 9.33 -4.91 11.11
CA TYR A 520 9.13 -5.55 9.81
C TYR A 520 9.01 -4.53 8.67
N VAL A 521 8.20 -3.51 8.86
CA VAL A 521 7.86 -2.51 7.83
C VAL A 521 7.78 -1.11 8.43
N PRO A 522 8.20 -0.06 7.69
CA PRO A 522 8.06 1.30 8.17
C PRO A 522 6.58 1.69 8.28
N LEU A 523 6.28 2.53 9.27
CA LEU A 523 4.94 3.03 9.56
C LEU A 523 4.78 4.49 9.14
N ALA A 524 3.55 4.85 8.79
CA ALA A 524 3.12 6.23 8.56
C ALA A 524 1.81 6.50 9.31
N ARG A 525 1.29 7.71 9.18
CA ARG A 525 0.00 8.11 9.75
C ARG A 525 -0.84 8.82 8.69
N ASN A 526 -2.06 8.33 8.51
CA ASN A 526 -3.10 9.00 7.75
C ASN A 526 -4.13 9.52 8.77
N ASP A 527 -4.24 10.82 8.93
CA ASP A 527 -4.97 11.47 10.03
C ASP A 527 -4.55 10.88 11.39
N GLU A 528 -5.46 10.23 12.12
CA GLU A 528 -5.18 9.57 13.40
C GLU A 528 -4.86 8.07 13.26
N THR A 529 -4.90 7.53 12.03
CA THR A 529 -4.73 6.09 11.79
C THR A 529 -3.29 5.75 11.48
N ILE A 530 -2.72 4.79 12.22
CA ILE A 530 -1.40 4.21 11.94
C ILE A 530 -1.54 3.27 10.75
N VAL A 531 -0.72 3.49 9.72
CA VAL A 531 -0.69 2.68 8.51
C VAL A 531 0.73 2.19 8.22
N THR A 532 0.85 1.04 7.56
CA THR A 532 2.14 0.60 7.00
C THR A 532 2.54 1.52 5.85
N GLN A 533 3.84 1.62 5.56
CA GLN A 533 4.30 2.34 4.36
C GLN A 533 4.27 1.47 3.09
N PHE A 534 4.17 0.17 3.23
CA PHE A 534 4.08 -0.75 2.10
C PHE A 534 2.63 -1.16 1.85
N THR A 535 2.30 -1.39 0.58
CA THR A 535 0.97 -1.82 0.13
C THR A 535 0.70 -3.28 0.48
N MET A 536 -0.56 -3.68 0.37
CA MET A 536 -1.03 -5.04 0.68
C MET A 536 -0.19 -6.13 0.01
N THR A 537 0.02 -6.04 -1.30
CA THR A 537 0.81 -7.04 -2.05
C THR A 537 2.24 -7.15 -1.52
N THR A 538 2.88 -6.02 -1.26
CA THR A 538 4.25 -5.98 -0.73
C THR A 538 4.34 -6.57 0.67
N ILE A 539 3.35 -6.30 1.53
CA ILE A 539 3.26 -6.85 2.89
C ILE A 539 3.12 -8.37 2.87
N GLU A 540 2.24 -8.89 2.01
CA GLU A 540 2.04 -10.34 1.83
C GLU A 540 3.32 -11.03 1.35
N GLU A 541 4.03 -10.43 0.40
CA GLU A 541 5.30 -10.97 -0.11
C GLU A 541 6.44 -10.91 0.91
N LEU A 542 6.44 -9.93 1.82
CA LEU A 542 7.33 -9.87 2.98
C LEU A 542 6.90 -10.82 4.10
N GLY A 543 5.83 -11.59 3.91
CA GLY A 543 5.38 -12.63 4.81
C GLY A 543 4.54 -12.16 5.98
N LEU A 544 4.06 -10.93 6.00
CA LEU A 544 3.15 -10.44 7.02
C LEU A 544 1.71 -10.82 6.69
N LEU A 545 0.98 -11.32 7.68
CA LEU A 545 -0.38 -11.80 7.52
C LEU A 545 -1.39 -10.67 7.64
N LYS A 546 -2.18 -10.50 6.61
CA LYS A 546 -3.31 -9.57 6.56
C LYS A 546 -4.55 -10.20 7.20
N MET A 547 -5.31 -9.40 7.93
CA MET A 547 -6.65 -9.72 8.42
C MET A 547 -7.64 -8.73 7.78
N ASP A 548 -8.69 -9.25 7.14
CA ASP A 548 -9.68 -8.40 6.48
C ASP A 548 -10.90 -8.13 7.35
N PHE A 549 -11.03 -6.88 7.78
CA PHE A 549 -12.19 -6.34 8.50
C PHE A 549 -13.07 -5.55 7.54
N LEU A 550 -13.98 -6.21 6.86
CA LEU A 550 -14.81 -5.58 5.84
C LEU A 550 -16.04 -4.91 6.47
N GLY A 551 -16.36 -3.69 6.05
CA GLY A 551 -17.56 -2.97 6.48
C GLY A 551 -18.72 -3.20 5.51
N LEU A 552 -19.75 -3.96 5.89
CA LEU A 552 -20.88 -4.24 5.03
C LEU A 552 -22.14 -3.50 5.52
N ARG A 553 -22.62 -2.52 4.71
CA ARG A 553 -23.83 -1.75 5.00
C ARG A 553 -25.07 -2.63 5.17
N ASN A 554 -25.17 -3.71 4.40
CA ASN A 554 -26.32 -4.61 4.45
C ASN A 554 -26.46 -5.31 5.82
N LEU A 555 -25.35 -5.61 6.51
CA LEU A 555 -25.41 -6.13 7.88
C LEU A 555 -26.03 -5.11 8.85
N THR A 556 -25.68 -3.84 8.70
CA THR A 556 -26.30 -2.76 9.50
C THR A 556 -27.80 -2.66 9.25
N ILE A 557 -28.20 -2.68 7.97
CA ILE A 557 -29.63 -2.61 7.58
C ILE A 557 -30.41 -3.83 8.11
N LEU A 558 -29.84 -5.02 7.99
CA LEU A 558 -30.47 -6.25 8.48
C LEU A 558 -30.64 -6.24 10.01
N ASP A 559 -29.63 -5.78 10.73
CA ASP A 559 -29.69 -5.67 12.19
C ASP A 559 -30.72 -4.63 12.65
N ASP A 560 -30.76 -3.46 12.00
CA ASP A 560 -31.76 -2.43 12.28
C ASP A 560 -33.18 -2.93 12.00
N ALA A 561 -33.39 -3.66 10.91
CA ALA A 561 -34.63 -4.28 10.58
C ALA A 561 -35.04 -5.35 11.62
N ALA A 562 -34.10 -6.23 11.99
CA ALA A 562 -34.35 -7.25 13.01
C ALA A 562 -34.67 -6.63 14.37
N ARG A 563 -33.97 -5.58 14.78
CA ARG A 563 -34.27 -4.82 16.01
C ARG A 563 -35.68 -4.18 15.97
N ALA A 564 -36.08 -3.67 14.82
CA ALA A 564 -37.44 -3.11 14.64
C ALA A 564 -38.52 -4.18 14.74
N ILE A 565 -38.30 -5.37 14.16
CA ILE A 565 -39.23 -6.50 14.23
C ILE A 565 -39.32 -7.03 15.67
N ARG A 566 -38.22 -7.19 16.38
CA ARG A 566 -38.19 -7.69 17.77
C ARG A 566 -38.98 -6.82 18.76
N ARG A 567 -39.29 -5.57 18.43
CA ARG A 567 -40.19 -4.74 19.26
C ARG A 567 -41.62 -5.29 19.30
N ARG A 568 -42.00 -6.08 18.27
CA ARG A 568 -43.34 -6.69 18.14
C ARG A 568 -43.29 -8.20 18.31
N GLU A 569 -42.20 -8.80 17.85
CA GLU A 569 -41.92 -10.24 17.85
C GLU A 569 -40.57 -10.49 18.54
N PRO A 570 -40.54 -10.54 19.89
CA PRO A 570 -39.25 -10.63 20.63
C PRO A 570 -38.38 -11.82 20.25
N ASP A 571 -38.98 -12.94 19.83
CA ASP A 571 -38.29 -14.18 19.45
C ASP A 571 -37.83 -14.20 17.98
N PHE A 572 -37.96 -13.10 17.25
CA PHE A 572 -37.52 -13.03 15.85
C PHE A 572 -36.03 -13.20 15.74
N ASP A 573 -35.60 -14.20 14.93
CA ASP A 573 -34.18 -14.49 14.66
C ASP A 573 -33.93 -14.61 13.16
N LEU A 574 -32.98 -13.80 12.64
CA LEU A 574 -32.56 -13.83 11.24
C LEU A 574 -32.02 -15.20 10.82
N LYS A 575 -31.46 -15.98 11.73
CA LYS A 575 -30.93 -17.33 11.46
C LYS A 575 -32.04 -18.38 11.21
N ARG A 576 -33.27 -18.07 11.54
CA ARG A 576 -34.42 -18.97 11.38
C ARG A 576 -35.31 -18.63 10.20
N LEU A 577 -34.83 -17.75 9.30
CA LEU A 577 -35.56 -17.44 8.07
C LEU A 577 -35.62 -18.65 7.15
N PRO A 578 -36.77 -18.94 6.50
CA PRO A 578 -36.90 -20.06 5.57
C PRO A 578 -36.13 -19.74 4.26
N ASP A 579 -35.40 -20.71 3.73
CA ASP A 579 -34.67 -20.61 2.46
C ASP A 579 -35.60 -20.62 1.23
N GLY A 580 -36.84 -21.05 1.38
CA GLY A 580 -37.78 -21.33 0.30
C GLY A 580 -38.98 -20.36 0.24
N ASP A 581 -38.86 -19.08 0.59
CA ASP A 581 -39.99 -18.15 0.53
C ASP A 581 -40.40 -17.80 -0.91
N ALA A 582 -41.51 -18.38 -1.37
CA ALA A 582 -42.01 -18.20 -2.74
C ALA A 582 -42.35 -16.73 -3.08
N ALA A 583 -42.79 -15.93 -2.10
CA ALA A 583 -43.10 -14.53 -2.33
C ALA A 583 -41.84 -13.71 -2.63
N THR A 584 -40.74 -13.98 -1.92
CA THR A 584 -39.45 -13.37 -2.18
C THR A 584 -38.91 -13.72 -3.58
N PHE A 585 -38.98 -14.99 -3.98
CA PHE A 585 -38.51 -15.39 -5.32
C PHE A 585 -39.39 -14.77 -6.43
N ALA A 586 -40.72 -14.69 -6.24
CA ALA A 586 -41.60 -14.00 -7.16
C ALA A 586 -41.26 -12.51 -7.31
N MET A 587 -41.01 -11.83 -6.19
CA MET A 587 -40.56 -10.44 -6.15
C MET A 587 -39.25 -10.22 -6.95
N LEU A 588 -38.26 -11.11 -6.80
CA LEU A 588 -37.01 -11.07 -7.54
C LEU A 588 -37.22 -11.34 -9.04
N GLY A 589 -38.09 -12.31 -9.38
CA GLY A 589 -38.47 -12.63 -10.76
C GLY A 589 -39.25 -11.49 -11.44
N ASP A 590 -39.94 -10.64 -10.69
CA ASP A 590 -40.57 -9.41 -11.16
C ASP A 590 -39.59 -8.23 -11.37
N GLY A 591 -38.30 -8.42 -11.06
CA GLY A 591 -37.27 -7.36 -11.13
C GLY A 591 -37.33 -6.34 -10.00
N LYS A 592 -38.02 -6.63 -8.91
CA LYS A 592 -38.06 -5.76 -7.72
C LYS A 592 -36.85 -6.02 -6.82
N THR A 593 -35.67 -5.71 -7.33
CA THR A 593 -34.38 -6.03 -6.71
C THR A 593 -33.71 -4.85 -5.97
N ALA A 594 -34.39 -3.70 -5.87
CA ALA A 594 -33.89 -2.54 -5.15
C ALA A 594 -33.64 -2.87 -3.66
N GLY A 595 -32.45 -2.56 -3.15
CA GLY A 595 -32.06 -2.88 -1.77
C GLY A 595 -31.69 -4.35 -1.52
N VAL A 596 -31.77 -5.22 -2.53
CA VAL A 596 -31.35 -6.62 -2.40
C VAL A 596 -29.87 -6.74 -2.74
N PHE A 597 -29.06 -7.12 -1.76
CA PHE A 597 -27.60 -7.19 -1.90
C PHE A 597 -27.17 -7.96 -3.16
N GLN A 598 -26.23 -7.39 -3.91
CA GLN A 598 -25.69 -7.89 -5.17
C GLN A 598 -26.67 -8.01 -6.36
N LEU A 599 -27.98 -7.85 -6.16
CA LEU A 599 -28.98 -7.98 -7.23
C LEU A 599 -29.52 -6.63 -7.75
N GLU A 600 -28.97 -5.49 -7.30
CA GLU A 600 -29.51 -4.15 -7.55
C GLU A 600 -29.20 -3.58 -8.94
N SER A 601 -28.12 -4.02 -9.61
CA SER A 601 -27.74 -3.43 -10.89
C SER A 601 -28.69 -3.87 -12.01
N ALA A 602 -28.98 -2.98 -12.96
CA ALA A 602 -29.92 -3.22 -14.05
C ALA A 602 -29.60 -4.52 -14.84
N GLY A 603 -28.30 -4.86 -14.97
CA GLY A 603 -27.88 -6.08 -15.67
C GLY A 603 -28.30 -7.36 -14.95
N ILE A 604 -28.02 -7.47 -13.66
CA ILE A 604 -28.38 -8.68 -12.89
C ILE A 604 -29.88 -8.74 -12.63
N THR A 605 -30.54 -7.58 -12.44
CA THR A 605 -32.01 -7.50 -12.39
C THR A 605 -32.64 -8.11 -13.63
N GLY A 606 -32.11 -7.76 -14.83
CA GLY A 606 -32.57 -8.34 -16.09
C GLY A 606 -32.37 -9.87 -16.15
N VAL A 607 -31.29 -10.39 -15.55
CA VAL A 607 -31.06 -11.85 -15.46
C VAL A 607 -32.11 -12.47 -14.52
N CYS A 608 -32.41 -11.88 -13.35
CA CYS A 608 -33.46 -12.37 -12.43
C CYS A 608 -34.84 -12.41 -13.12
N VAL A 609 -35.21 -11.37 -13.86
CA VAL A 609 -36.46 -11.31 -14.61
C VAL A 609 -36.56 -12.41 -15.67
N ASN A 610 -35.47 -12.71 -16.36
CA ASN A 610 -35.43 -13.72 -17.40
C ASN A 610 -35.40 -15.16 -16.84
N MET A 611 -34.69 -15.39 -15.74
CA MET A 611 -34.52 -16.71 -15.13
C MET A 611 -35.66 -17.07 -14.17
N LYS A 612 -36.27 -16.07 -13.53
CA LYS A 612 -37.35 -16.25 -12.54
C LYS A 612 -36.94 -17.26 -11.46
N PRO A 613 -35.95 -16.92 -10.60
CA PRO A 613 -35.42 -17.83 -9.61
C PRO A 613 -36.53 -18.37 -8.69
N GLN A 614 -36.43 -19.63 -8.28
CA GLN A 614 -37.36 -20.32 -7.40
C GLN A 614 -36.67 -20.93 -6.17
N SER A 615 -35.35 -20.88 -6.13
CA SER A 615 -34.55 -21.45 -5.05
C SER A 615 -33.27 -20.63 -4.80
N ILE A 616 -32.59 -20.91 -3.68
CA ILE A 616 -31.27 -20.35 -3.35
C ILE A 616 -30.22 -20.80 -4.38
N GLU A 617 -30.33 -22.03 -4.89
CA GLU A 617 -29.42 -22.57 -5.92
C GLU A 617 -29.54 -21.78 -7.22
N ASP A 618 -30.75 -21.35 -7.59
CA ASP A 618 -30.95 -20.47 -8.75
C ASP A 618 -30.27 -19.10 -8.55
N LEU A 619 -30.39 -18.51 -7.37
CA LEU A 619 -29.72 -17.26 -7.02
C LEU A 619 -28.21 -17.42 -7.00
N THR A 620 -27.73 -18.53 -6.46
CA THR A 620 -26.29 -18.88 -6.46
C THR A 620 -25.77 -18.98 -7.90
N ALA A 621 -26.51 -19.63 -8.78
CA ALA A 621 -26.15 -19.73 -10.20
C ALA A 621 -26.15 -18.35 -10.88
N ILE A 622 -27.14 -17.50 -10.60
CA ILE A 622 -27.22 -16.13 -11.14
C ILE A 622 -25.98 -15.33 -10.73
N VAL A 623 -25.66 -15.29 -9.43
CA VAL A 623 -24.53 -14.51 -8.91
C VAL A 623 -23.17 -15.08 -9.39
N ALA A 624 -23.04 -16.40 -9.45
CA ALA A 624 -21.80 -17.04 -9.90
C ALA A 624 -21.49 -16.80 -11.38
N LEU A 625 -22.52 -16.77 -12.22
CA LEU A 625 -22.37 -16.72 -13.67
C LEU A 625 -22.48 -15.31 -14.25
N TYR A 626 -23.11 -14.37 -13.54
CA TYR A 626 -23.18 -12.98 -13.96
C TYR A 626 -21.84 -12.25 -13.71
N ARG A 627 -21.34 -11.55 -14.75
CA ARG A 627 -20.18 -10.64 -14.63
C ARG A 627 -20.55 -9.30 -15.24
N PRO A 628 -20.31 -8.16 -14.54
CA PRO A 628 -20.49 -6.84 -15.14
C PRO A 628 -19.44 -6.62 -16.24
N GLY A 629 -19.90 -6.14 -17.42
CA GLY A 629 -19.06 -5.90 -18.59
C GLY A 629 -19.78 -6.18 -19.89
N PRO A 630 -19.11 -6.17 -21.08
CA PRO A 630 -19.70 -6.45 -22.38
C PRO A 630 -20.08 -7.93 -22.58
N TRP A 631 -20.10 -8.71 -21.51
CA TRP A 631 -20.48 -10.11 -21.56
C TRP A 631 -22.01 -10.23 -21.75
N THR A 632 -22.40 -10.61 -22.95
CA THR A 632 -23.77 -11.09 -23.20
C THR A 632 -23.90 -12.46 -22.56
N PRO A 633 -24.90 -12.69 -21.65
CA PRO A 633 -25.17 -14.02 -21.13
C PRO A 633 -25.28 -14.98 -22.34
N SER A 634 -24.48 -16.02 -22.36
CA SER A 634 -24.58 -16.97 -23.47
C SER A 634 -26.03 -17.45 -23.56
N ARG A 635 -26.63 -17.45 -24.74
CA ARG A 635 -27.98 -17.96 -24.98
C ARG A 635 -28.22 -19.37 -24.40
N ALA A 636 -27.14 -20.08 -24.08
CA ALA A 636 -27.15 -21.37 -23.38
C ALA A 636 -27.71 -21.27 -21.96
N LEU A 637 -27.38 -20.21 -21.18
CA LEU A 637 -27.90 -20.03 -19.82
C LEU A 637 -29.43 -19.77 -19.80
N LEU A 638 -29.93 -19.01 -20.79
CA LEU A 638 -31.35 -18.75 -20.97
C LEU A 638 -32.14 -19.94 -21.51
N ARG A 639 -31.47 -20.98 -22.05
CA ARG A 639 -32.10 -22.19 -22.57
C ARG A 639 -32.18 -23.33 -21.58
N THR A 640 -31.48 -23.29 -20.45
CA THR A 640 -31.59 -24.25 -19.35
C THR A 640 -32.56 -23.79 -18.29
N ASN A 641 -33.77 -23.37 -18.68
CA ASN A 641 -34.85 -23.22 -17.74
C ASN A 641 -35.38 -24.64 -17.39
N PRO A 642 -35.15 -25.15 -16.18
CA PRO A 642 -35.58 -26.49 -15.81
C PRO A 642 -37.04 -26.51 -15.37
N THR A 643 -37.97 -26.12 -16.25
CA THR A 643 -39.37 -26.51 -16.02
C THR A 643 -39.61 -27.98 -16.35
N ARG A 644 -38.58 -28.83 -16.33
CA ARG A 644 -38.72 -30.27 -16.48
C ARG A 644 -37.70 -31.04 -15.65
N SER A 645 -38.24 -31.71 -14.61
CA SER A 645 -37.67 -32.86 -13.88
C SER A 645 -36.29 -32.72 -13.25
N ALA A 646 -36.30 -32.84 -11.93
CA ALA A 646 -35.14 -33.04 -11.06
C ALA A 646 -34.13 -34.08 -11.62
N SER A 647 -32.94 -33.59 -11.92
CA SER A 647 -31.71 -34.39 -11.87
C SER A 647 -30.60 -33.47 -11.40
N PRO A 648 -29.82 -33.82 -10.37
CA PRO A 648 -28.72 -33.00 -9.90
C PRO A 648 -27.69 -32.84 -11.01
N ILE A 649 -27.29 -31.59 -11.28
CA ILE A 649 -26.15 -31.29 -12.16
C ILE A 649 -24.94 -31.97 -11.52
N SER A 650 -24.50 -33.08 -12.11
CA SER A 650 -23.33 -33.79 -11.64
C SER A 650 -22.10 -32.91 -11.85
N ALA A 651 -21.22 -32.81 -10.86
CA ALA A 651 -19.98 -32.06 -10.86
C ALA A 651 -19.00 -32.40 -12.04
N ARG A 652 -19.37 -33.37 -12.88
CA ARG A 652 -18.57 -33.79 -14.03
C ARG A 652 -18.64 -32.89 -15.26
N SER A 653 -19.59 -31.95 -15.35
CA SER A 653 -19.72 -31.07 -16.52
C SER A 653 -18.91 -29.76 -16.45
N LEU A 654 -18.36 -29.42 -15.27
CA LEU A 654 -17.57 -28.19 -15.08
C LEU A 654 -16.04 -28.40 -15.22
N SER A 655 -15.57 -29.64 -15.40
CA SER A 655 -14.13 -29.95 -15.50
C SER A 655 -13.56 -29.95 -16.93
N ARG A 656 -14.30 -29.54 -17.95
CA ARG A 656 -13.85 -29.54 -19.35
C ARG A 656 -14.08 -28.20 -20.06
N SER A 657 -13.58 -27.11 -19.52
CA SER A 657 -13.34 -25.90 -20.32
C SER A 657 -12.33 -24.99 -19.63
N SER A 658 -11.07 -25.34 -19.77
CA SER A 658 -9.95 -24.40 -19.82
C SER A 658 -9.02 -24.88 -20.94
N PRO A 659 -8.54 -24.00 -21.78
CA PRO A 659 -7.11 -23.87 -21.94
C PRO A 659 -6.55 -22.68 -21.17
#